data_f47dd762e124269d3b2557fbe5f77c9d
#
_entry.id   f47dd762e124269d3b2557fbe5f77c9d
#
_cell.length_a   1.000
_cell.length_b   1.000
_cell.length_c   1.000
_cell.angle_alpha   90.00
_cell.angle_beta   90.00
_cell.angle_gamma   90.00
#
_symmetry.space_group_name_H-M   'P 1'
#
loop_
_entity.id
_entity.type
_entity.pdbx_description
1 polymer ?
#
loop_
_entity_poly.entity_id
_entity_poly.type
_entity_poly.pdbx_seq_one_letter_code
_entity_poly.pdbx_strand_id
1 'polypeptide(L)'
;MHNAKRFLIAILLLTAQLTFAQSGERRLLTLDDMHRFHDVRDPQISPDGNWVAYTVSSVDLTADKNDTDVWMVSWDGTQDQRLTTSPEAENAPRWSPDGRYLSFLSSRPGKAKGNQVWLLDRAGGEAQQLTDVKGKIASAEWAPDSRHLVLVMADRDTDEPDDEKPPDAGPGGSPPKAPKPIVIDRYHFKQDVVGYLTHPPGRLYLFDVETKKAEALTSDKLEAAAPKWSPDGKFIAFLGEEIKEGKDVDRYNTWNVYVIEAHAGATPRMVTHYDGVHAAASRSRVDWSPDGKLLAYLQSSAAKLEAYNMNRLAIVPASGGEPRVLTEKFNRGVSAPHFSTDGSTIFFLVADDRSEYPASIPASGGDVTRIIKGLGAISTMDEGKDSRRVVLAASDTAPAELYALEQGSLRRLTHHNDALMAQLKLGATEEFSCTAKDGTDVHGLLVKPPDYVAGQKYPMLLRIHGGPNGQDQHSFSFERQLFAANGYVVIAVNYRGSSGRGEKYGTAIAGDWGNKEVVDLEAAVDHVLSMGVVDPDHLGVGGWSYGGILTDAMIAKDHRFKAATSGAGTAFPIALYGVDQYIMQYNEEIGPPWKVGLDPWIKISYPFLHADQIKTPTLFLGGEKDFNVPLVGGEQMYQALRSLDVPTQLIIYPGQNHGITRPSYQTDRMQRYLAWYAKYLKGEEKPVPPTATAAAK
;
A
#
# COMPACT_ATOMS: atom_id res chain seq x y z
N MET A 1 -79.47 -48.13 15.53
CA MET A 1 -78.34 -48.62 14.81
C MET A 1 -77.72 -47.43 14.11
N HIS A 2 -76.85 -46.75 14.80
CA HIS A 2 -76.36 -45.45 14.37
C HIS A 2 -74.82 -45.46 14.27
N ASN A 3 -74.30 -45.20 13.06
CA ASN A 3 -72.91 -44.98 12.84
C ASN A 3 -72.66 -43.46 12.82
N ALA A 4 -71.94 -42.98 13.80
CA ALA A 4 -71.41 -41.59 13.82
C ALA A 4 -70.00 -41.57 13.27
N LYS A 5 -69.81 -40.92 12.14
CA LYS A 5 -68.49 -40.60 11.56
C LYS A 5 -67.90 -39.34 12.24
N ARG A 6 -66.81 -39.51 12.94
CA ARG A 6 -66.03 -38.39 13.45
C ARG A 6 -65.09 -37.85 12.35
N PHE A 7 -65.29 -36.60 11.95
CA PHE A 7 -64.32 -35.83 11.15
C PHE A 7 -63.26 -35.28 12.09
N LEU A 8 -61.99 -35.65 11.86
CA LEU A 8 -60.81 -35.01 12.46
C LEU A 8 -60.38 -33.91 11.55
N ILE A 9 -60.49 -32.64 11.98
CA ILE A 9 -59.89 -31.50 11.34
C ILE A 9 -58.45 -31.32 11.92
N ALA A 10 -57.45 -31.61 11.11
CA ALA A 10 -56.06 -31.30 11.44
C ALA A 10 -55.78 -29.83 11.12
N ILE A 11 -55.66 -29.01 12.15
CA ILE A 11 -55.19 -27.63 12.03
C ILE A 11 -53.66 -27.68 11.92
N LEU A 12 -53.11 -27.44 10.72
CA LEU A 12 -51.70 -27.18 10.52
C LEU A 12 -51.39 -25.77 11.03
N LEU A 13 -50.80 -25.67 12.20
CA LEU A 13 -50.16 -24.43 12.69
C LEU A 13 -48.84 -24.25 11.93
N LEU A 14 -48.87 -23.44 10.89
CA LEU A 14 -47.66 -22.88 10.26
C LEU A 14 -47.09 -21.82 11.21
N THR A 15 -46.12 -22.19 12.05
CA THR A 15 -45.31 -21.21 12.78
C THR A 15 -44.34 -20.58 11.80
N ALA A 16 -44.72 -19.45 11.24
CA ALA A 16 -43.78 -18.55 10.61
C ALA A 16 -42.83 -18.02 11.72
N GLN A 17 -41.63 -18.55 11.77
CA GLN A 17 -40.56 -17.93 12.53
C GLN A 17 -40.21 -16.62 11.81
N LEU A 18 -40.86 -15.53 12.21
CA LEU A 18 -40.36 -14.18 12.00
C LEU A 18 -39.05 -14.08 12.80
N THR A 19 -37.93 -14.28 12.15
CA THR A 19 -36.65 -13.78 12.64
C THR A 19 -36.76 -12.26 12.68
N PHE A 20 -37.15 -11.73 13.82
CA PHE A 20 -36.88 -10.34 14.14
C PHE A 20 -35.37 -10.23 14.16
N ALA A 21 -34.78 -9.70 13.08
CA ALA A 21 -33.49 -9.07 13.15
C ALA A 21 -33.66 -7.98 14.23
N GLN A 22 -33.15 -8.23 15.43
CA GLN A 22 -32.99 -7.22 16.45
C GLN A 22 -32.11 -6.14 15.80
N SER A 23 -32.70 -5.03 15.36
CA SER A 23 -31.98 -3.81 15.06
C SER A 23 -31.48 -3.26 16.39
N GLY A 24 -30.43 -3.91 16.90
CA GLY A 24 -29.67 -3.37 18.02
C GLY A 24 -29.22 -1.96 17.64
N GLU A 25 -29.34 -1.03 18.57
CA GLU A 25 -28.82 0.31 18.38
C GLU A 25 -27.33 0.23 17.99
N ARG A 26 -26.96 0.86 16.85
CA ARG A 26 -25.56 0.84 16.39
C ARG A 26 -24.69 1.53 17.40
N ARG A 27 -23.58 0.90 17.77
CA ARG A 27 -22.60 1.41 18.71
C ARG A 27 -21.47 2.18 18.00
N LEU A 28 -20.76 3.02 18.74
CA LEU A 28 -19.56 3.66 18.26
C LEU A 28 -18.46 2.62 17.97
N LEU A 29 -17.61 2.95 17.02
CA LEU A 29 -16.38 2.21 16.73
C LEU A 29 -15.40 2.39 17.90
N THR A 30 -14.77 1.30 18.31
CA THR A 30 -13.80 1.27 19.40
C THR A 30 -12.45 0.72 18.92
N LEU A 31 -11.43 0.84 19.75
CA LEU A 31 -10.11 0.29 19.44
C LEU A 31 -10.13 -1.24 19.31
N ASP A 32 -10.99 -1.92 20.06
CA ASP A 32 -11.14 -3.39 20.02
C ASP A 32 -11.67 -3.90 18.66
N ASP A 33 -12.28 -3.02 17.88
CA ASP A 33 -12.72 -3.37 16.53
C ASP A 33 -11.59 -3.44 15.50
N MET A 34 -10.43 -2.87 15.81
CA MET A 34 -9.30 -2.74 14.88
C MET A 34 -8.93 -4.07 14.23
N HIS A 35 -8.88 -5.13 15.01
CA HIS A 35 -8.47 -6.47 14.54
C HIS A 35 -9.63 -7.37 14.12
N ARG A 36 -10.83 -6.82 14.00
CA ARG A 36 -12.02 -7.52 13.50
C ARG A 36 -12.30 -7.24 12.03
N PHE A 37 -11.60 -6.26 11.45
CA PHE A 37 -11.69 -5.98 10.02
C PHE A 37 -10.87 -6.99 9.22
N HIS A 38 -11.43 -7.39 8.09
CA HIS A 38 -10.77 -8.21 7.09
C HIS A 38 -10.27 -7.33 5.94
N ASP A 39 -9.06 -7.60 5.48
CA ASP A 39 -8.46 -6.89 4.36
C ASP A 39 -8.50 -7.79 3.11
N VAL A 40 -9.34 -7.42 2.15
CA VAL A 40 -9.56 -8.15 0.89
C VAL A 40 -8.65 -7.58 -0.18
N ARG A 41 -7.91 -8.45 -0.91
CA ARG A 41 -6.94 -8.02 -1.93
C ARG A 41 -6.79 -9.01 -3.09
N ASP A 42 -6.10 -8.56 -4.14
CA ASP A 42 -5.55 -9.34 -5.27
C ASP A 42 -6.57 -10.25 -5.98
N PRO A 43 -7.70 -9.71 -6.48
CA PRO A 43 -8.68 -10.50 -7.22
C PRO A 43 -8.13 -11.00 -8.55
N GLN A 44 -8.46 -12.26 -8.90
CA GLN A 44 -8.07 -12.92 -10.14
C GLN A 44 -9.25 -13.73 -10.68
N ILE A 45 -9.78 -13.35 -11.84
CA ILE A 45 -10.89 -14.08 -12.49
C ILE A 45 -10.37 -15.40 -13.03
N SER A 46 -11.11 -16.48 -12.81
CA SER A 46 -10.77 -17.81 -13.37
C SER A 46 -10.87 -17.81 -14.91
N PRO A 47 -10.13 -18.69 -15.61
CA PRO A 47 -10.16 -18.74 -17.08
C PRO A 47 -11.53 -19.03 -17.70
N ASP A 48 -12.43 -19.67 -16.94
CA ASP A 48 -13.82 -19.95 -17.33
C ASP A 48 -14.80 -18.82 -16.95
N GLY A 49 -14.30 -17.76 -16.28
CA GLY A 49 -15.09 -16.60 -15.85
C GLY A 49 -16.05 -16.85 -14.67
N ASN A 50 -16.10 -18.06 -14.10
CA ASN A 50 -17.11 -18.44 -13.12
C ASN A 50 -16.72 -18.16 -11.69
N TRP A 51 -15.42 -17.92 -11.42
CA TRP A 51 -14.88 -17.72 -10.10
C TRP A 51 -13.90 -16.54 -10.06
N VAL A 52 -13.75 -15.97 -8.88
CA VAL A 52 -12.69 -15.00 -8.57
C VAL A 52 -11.89 -15.54 -7.39
N ALA A 53 -10.60 -15.82 -7.59
CA ALA A 53 -9.66 -16.07 -6.50
C ALA A 53 -9.15 -14.75 -5.94
N TYR A 54 -8.91 -14.68 -4.64
CA TYR A 54 -8.45 -13.46 -3.97
C TYR A 54 -7.84 -13.79 -2.61
N THR A 55 -7.29 -12.80 -1.92
CA THR A 55 -6.75 -12.98 -0.57
C THR A 55 -7.58 -12.23 0.46
N VAL A 56 -7.66 -12.80 1.65
CA VAL A 56 -8.23 -12.16 2.84
C VAL A 56 -7.21 -12.23 3.96
N SER A 57 -6.83 -11.06 4.47
CA SER A 57 -6.01 -10.97 5.68
C SER A 57 -6.88 -10.75 6.89
N SER A 58 -6.64 -11.53 7.93
CA SER A 58 -7.22 -11.43 9.26
C SER A 58 -6.11 -11.34 10.30
N VAL A 59 -6.46 -11.05 11.55
CA VAL A 59 -5.48 -10.94 12.64
C VAL A 59 -5.59 -12.14 13.58
N ASP A 60 -4.48 -12.85 13.76
CA ASP A 60 -4.31 -13.82 14.84
C ASP A 60 -3.74 -13.09 16.06
N LEU A 61 -4.62 -12.75 17.01
CA LEU A 61 -4.23 -12.07 18.25
C LEU A 61 -3.38 -12.95 19.18
N THR A 62 -3.51 -14.28 19.07
CA THR A 62 -2.74 -15.21 19.90
C THR A 62 -1.30 -15.29 19.44
N ALA A 63 -1.09 -15.36 18.13
CA ALA A 63 0.23 -15.35 17.53
C ALA A 63 0.80 -13.92 17.33
N ASP A 64 -0.01 -12.89 17.57
CA ASP A 64 0.31 -11.47 17.35
C ASP A 64 0.82 -11.18 15.93
N LYS A 65 0.12 -11.72 14.93
CA LYS A 65 0.45 -11.58 13.51
C LYS A 65 -0.77 -11.47 12.61
N ASN A 66 -0.55 -10.96 11.42
CA ASN A 66 -1.53 -11.05 10.34
C ASN A 66 -1.46 -12.45 9.71
N ASP A 67 -2.62 -13.02 9.43
CA ASP A 67 -2.81 -14.27 8.72
C ASP A 67 -3.55 -13.99 7.41
N THR A 68 -2.94 -14.39 6.30
CA THR A 68 -3.48 -14.13 4.95
C THR A 68 -3.73 -15.44 4.25
N ASP A 69 -4.96 -15.64 3.82
CA ASP A 69 -5.40 -16.84 3.14
C ASP A 69 -5.90 -16.56 1.73
N VAL A 70 -5.85 -17.61 0.90
CA VAL A 70 -6.49 -17.62 -0.42
C VAL A 70 -7.95 -18.03 -0.28
N TRP A 71 -8.82 -17.23 -0.87
CA TRP A 71 -10.27 -17.43 -0.95
C TRP A 71 -10.71 -17.48 -2.40
N MET A 72 -11.94 -17.93 -2.62
CA MET A 72 -12.56 -17.98 -3.94
C MET A 72 -14.07 -17.72 -3.82
N VAL A 73 -14.57 -16.76 -4.60
CA VAL A 73 -15.99 -16.44 -4.68
C VAL A 73 -16.52 -16.75 -6.10
N SER A 74 -17.75 -17.31 -6.17
CA SER A 74 -18.43 -17.49 -7.47
C SER A 74 -18.80 -16.14 -8.08
N TRP A 75 -18.86 -16.09 -9.43
CA TRP A 75 -19.18 -14.85 -10.14
C TRP A 75 -20.54 -14.25 -9.76
N ASP A 76 -21.50 -15.08 -9.36
CA ASP A 76 -22.81 -14.63 -8.87
C ASP A 76 -22.81 -14.19 -7.39
N GLY A 77 -21.69 -14.39 -6.67
CA GLY A 77 -21.53 -14.04 -5.25
C GLY A 77 -22.21 -15.01 -4.28
N THR A 78 -22.79 -16.12 -4.74
CA THR A 78 -23.56 -17.05 -3.88
C THR A 78 -22.69 -18.04 -3.10
N GLN A 79 -21.46 -18.27 -3.55
CA GLN A 79 -20.50 -19.17 -2.91
C GLN A 79 -19.22 -18.41 -2.66
N ASP A 80 -18.81 -18.34 -1.39
CA ASP A 80 -17.57 -17.71 -0.96
C ASP A 80 -16.83 -18.66 -0.01
N GLN A 81 -15.63 -19.09 -0.39
CA GLN A 81 -14.94 -20.22 0.24
C GLN A 81 -13.47 -19.87 0.53
N ARG A 82 -13.05 -20.15 1.76
CA ARG A 82 -11.64 -20.16 2.13
C ARG A 82 -10.99 -21.43 1.58
N LEU A 83 -9.91 -21.28 0.81
CA LEU A 83 -9.22 -22.39 0.16
C LEU A 83 -7.98 -22.84 0.95
N THR A 84 -7.37 -21.95 1.71
CA THR A 84 -6.17 -22.24 2.49
C THR A 84 -6.36 -21.87 3.96
N THR A 85 -5.62 -22.53 4.84
CA THR A 85 -5.73 -22.37 6.30
C THR A 85 -4.40 -22.56 7.01
N SER A 86 -3.28 -22.40 6.31
CA SER A 86 -1.96 -22.49 6.92
C SER A 86 -1.71 -21.31 7.87
N PRO A 87 -0.94 -21.49 8.94
CA PRO A 87 -0.56 -20.38 9.79
C PRO A 87 0.44 -19.40 9.14
N GLU A 88 0.99 -19.74 7.97
CA GLU A 88 1.86 -18.86 7.18
C GLU A 88 1.06 -18.21 6.07
N ALA A 89 1.34 -16.93 5.79
CA ALA A 89 0.61 -16.17 4.79
C ALA A 89 0.69 -16.79 3.39
N GLU A 90 -0.43 -16.82 2.70
CA GLU A 90 -0.58 -17.18 1.31
C GLU A 90 -0.98 -15.98 0.48
N ASN A 91 -0.17 -15.67 -0.52
CA ASN A 91 -0.31 -14.45 -1.32
C ASN A 91 -0.24 -14.74 -2.83
N ALA A 92 -0.61 -13.75 -3.63
CA ALA A 92 -0.50 -13.78 -5.09
C ALA A 92 -1.17 -15.03 -5.72
N PRO A 93 -2.47 -15.28 -5.52
CA PRO A 93 -3.18 -16.35 -6.19
C PRO A 93 -3.18 -16.13 -7.71
N ARG A 94 -2.85 -17.18 -8.49
CA ARG A 94 -2.83 -17.12 -9.97
C ARG A 94 -3.38 -18.41 -10.55
N TRP A 95 -4.37 -18.29 -11.43
CA TRP A 95 -4.92 -19.41 -12.15
C TRP A 95 -3.98 -19.93 -13.23
N SER A 96 -3.82 -21.25 -13.35
CA SER A 96 -3.28 -21.80 -14.58
C SER A 96 -4.25 -21.51 -15.74
N PRO A 97 -3.77 -21.24 -16.97
CA PRO A 97 -4.62 -20.89 -18.11
C PRO A 97 -5.68 -21.94 -18.49
N ASP A 98 -5.46 -23.21 -18.17
CA ASP A 98 -6.42 -24.32 -18.34
C ASP A 98 -7.46 -24.39 -17.19
N GLY A 99 -7.31 -23.56 -16.15
CA GLY A 99 -8.21 -23.51 -15.02
C GLY A 99 -8.08 -24.68 -14.02
N ARG A 100 -7.12 -25.59 -14.24
CA ARG A 100 -6.94 -26.76 -13.39
C ARG A 100 -6.33 -26.41 -12.02
N TYR A 101 -5.33 -25.53 -12.01
CA TYR A 101 -4.58 -25.18 -10.82
C TYR A 101 -4.81 -23.74 -10.41
N LEU A 102 -4.79 -23.52 -9.10
CA LEU A 102 -4.58 -22.21 -8.49
C LEU A 102 -3.22 -22.24 -7.81
N SER A 103 -2.26 -21.45 -8.30
CA SER A 103 -0.95 -21.27 -7.66
C SER A 103 -0.99 -20.08 -6.70
N PHE A 104 -0.16 -20.11 -5.68
CA PHE A 104 0.04 -19.02 -4.74
C PHE A 104 1.44 -19.06 -4.14
N LEU A 105 1.90 -17.96 -3.55
CA LEU A 105 3.18 -17.88 -2.86
C LEU A 105 2.99 -18.06 -1.37
N SER A 106 3.81 -18.92 -0.74
CA SER A 106 3.82 -19.10 0.70
C SER A 106 5.18 -19.57 1.20
N SER A 107 5.52 -19.16 2.42
CA SER A 107 6.70 -19.63 3.16
C SER A 107 6.38 -20.76 4.14
N ARG A 108 5.23 -21.42 4.01
CA ARG A 108 4.84 -22.55 4.86
C ARG A 108 5.90 -23.66 4.82
N PRO A 109 6.07 -24.46 5.90
CA PRO A 109 7.04 -25.52 5.96
C PRO A 109 6.90 -26.49 4.78
N GLY A 110 8.00 -26.80 4.11
CA GLY A 110 8.05 -27.66 2.94
C GLY A 110 9.48 -28.13 2.66
N LYS A 111 9.74 -28.56 1.42
CA LYS A 111 11.07 -29.07 1.00
C LYS A 111 12.12 -27.95 0.96
N ALA A 112 11.75 -26.78 0.45
CA ALA A 112 12.60 -25.60 0.44
C ALA A 112 12.04 -24.55 1.39
N LYS A 113 12.93 -23.77 2.00
CA LYS A 113 12.60 -22.64 2.87
C LYS A 113 12.32 -21.37 2.06
N GLY A 114 11.69 -20.39 2.70
CA GLY A 114 11.36 -19.12 2.10
C GLY A 114 10.12 -19.19 1.22
N ASN A 115 9.88 -18.12 0.48
CA ASN A 115 8.67 -17.98 -0.34
C ASN A 115 8.78 -18.88 -1.58
N GLN A 116 7.90 -19.87 -1.69
CA GLN A 116 7.83 -20.85 -2.77
C GLN A 116 6.47 -20.82 -3.44
N VAL A 117 6.36 -21.34 -4.66
CA VAL A 117 5.09 -21.55 -5.36
C VAL A 117 4.44 -22.84 -4.85
N TRP A 118 3.19 -22.72 -4.44
CA TRP A 118 2.32 -23.82 -4.05
C TRP A 118 1.18 -23.96 -5.05
N LEU A 119 0.72 -25.18 -5.29
CA LEU A 119 -0.41 -25.49 -6.17
C LEU A 119 -1.55 -26.10 -5.41
N LEU A 120 -2.74 -25.59 -5.66
CA LEU A 120 -4.01 -26.21 -5.29
C LEU A 120 -4.67 -26.76 -6.55
N ASP A 121 -4.94 -28.08 -6.62
CA ASP A 121 -5.69 -28.69 -7.71
C ASP A 121 -7.19 -28.46 -7.47
N ARG A 122 -7.90 -27.93 -8.45
CA ARG A 122 -9.33 -27.70 -8.35
C ARG A 122 -10.19 -28.96 -8.29
N ALA A 123 -9.62 -30.12 -8.67
CA ALA A 123 -10.28 -31.41 -8.46
C ALA A 123 -10.33 -31.83 -6.99
N GLY A 124 -9.61 -31.14 -6.11
CA GLY A 124 -9.57 -31.36 -4.66
C GLY A 124 -8.18 -31.78 -4.16
N GLY A 125 -8.06 -31.88 -2.84
CA GLY A 125 -6.82 -32.21 -2.15
C GLY A 125 -6.17 -31.01 -1.47
N GLU A 126 -5.05 -31.26 -0.78
CA GLU A 126 -4.27 -30.22 -0.12
C GLU A 126 -3.31 -29.56 -1.11
N ALA A 127 -2.98 -28.29 -0.84
CA ALA A 127 -1.97 -27.57 -1.61
C ALA A 127 -0.59 -28.25 -1.51
N GLN A 128 0.08 -28.38 -2.64
CA GLN A 128 1.39 -29.01 -2.76
C GLN A 128 2.45 -28.00 -3.14
N GLN A 129 3.63 -28.09 -2.51
CA GLN A 129 4.77 -27.28 -2.91
C GLN A 129 5.23 -27.68 -4.30
N LEU A 130 5.19 -26.73 -5.24
CA LEU A 130 5.61 -26.94 -6.62
C LEU A 130 7.11 -26.71 -6.77
N THR A 131 7.62 -25.58 -6.28
CA THR A 131 9.02 -25.19 -6.44
C THR A 131 9.87 -25.64 -5.25
N ASP A 132 11.13 -25.96 -5.54
CA ASP A 132 12.16 -26.28 -4.56
C ASP A 132 13.45 -25.54 -4.97
N VAL A 133 13.33 -24.21 -5.09
CA VAL A 133 14.44 -23.37 -5.54
C VAL A 133 15.15 -22.74 -4.34
N LYS A 134 16.47 -22.58 -4.49
CA LYS A 134 17.27 -21.85 -3.50
C LYS A 134 17.12 -20.36 -3.77
N GLY A 135 16.51 -19.62 -2.85
CA GLY A 135 16.24 -18.19 -2.97
C GLY A 135 14.80 -17.85 -2.63
N LYS A 136 14.48 -16.56 -2.71
CA LYS A 136 13.13 -16.04 -2.46
C LYS A 136 12.45 -15.75 -3.79
N ILE A 137 11.30 -16.38 -4.04
CA ILE A 137 10.46 -16.06 -5.19
C ILE A 137 9.66 -14.81 -4.85
N ALA A 138 9.86 -13.75 -5.63
CA ALA A 138 9.12 -12.48 -5.49
C ALA A 138 7.79 -12.51 -6.24
N SER A 139 7.75 -13.13 -7.43
CA SER A 139 6.53 -13.32 -8.22
C SER A 139 6.64 -14.55 -9.12
N ALA A 140 5.47 -15.08 -9.53
CA ALA A 140 5.34 -16.18 -10.47
C ALA A 140 4.16 -15.90 -11.41
N GLU A 141 4.35 -16.07 -12.73
CA GLU A 141 3.33 -15.88 -13.74
C GLU A 141 3.25 -17.10 -14.67
N TRP A 142 2.04 -17.61 -14.89
CA TRP A 142 1.81 -18.76 -15.78
C TRP A 142 2.02 -18.41 -17.25
N ALA A 143 2.70 -19.29 -17.98
CA ALA A 143 2.70 -19.27 -19.43
C ALA A 143 1.34 -19.70 -19.97
N PRO A 144 0.93 -19.26 -21.18
CA PRO A 144 -0.33 -19.67 -21.80
C PRO A 144 -0.50 -21.18 -22.01
N ASP A 145 0.59 -21.96 -21.98
CA ASP A 145 0.60 -23.41 -22.12
C ASP A 145 0.24 -24.19 -20.85
N SER A 146 0.03 -23.53 -19.71
CA SER A 146 -0.24 -24.15 -18.40
C SER A 146 0.86 -25.07 -17.88
N ARG A 147 2.02 -25.05 -18.51
CA ARG A 147 3.18 -25.89 -18.17
C ARG A 147 4.35 -25.10 -17.64
N HIS A 148 4.58 -23.90 -18.14
CA HIS A 148 5.71 -23.09 -17.71
C HIS A 148 5.25 -21.94 -16.80
N LEU A 149 6.16 -21.53 -15.89
CA LEU A 149 6.07 -20.31 -15.08
C LEU A 149 7.30 -19.45 -15.39
N VAL A 150 7.11 -18.13 -15.45
CA VAL A 150 8.23 -17.21 -15.26
C VAL A 150 8.28 -16.80 -13.80
N LEU A 151 9.43 -16.99 -13.17
CA LEU A 151 9.68 -16.60 -11.77
C LEU A 151 10.58 -15.37 -11.74
N VAL A 152 10.28 -14.43 -10.85
CA VAL A 152 11.23 -13.41 -10.42
C VAL A 152 11.82 -13.85 -9.11
N MET A 153 13.13 -14.02 -9.06
CA MET A 153 13.83 -14.40 -7.82
C MET A 153 15.22 -13.80 -7.78
N ALA A 154 15.68 -13.46 -6.59
CA ALA A 154 17.09 -13.19 -6.33
C ALA A 154 17.80 -14.51 -6.02
N ASP A 155 18.98 -14.69 -6.59
CA ASP A 155 19.83 -15.81 -6.23
C ASP A 155 20.19 -15.71 -4.74
N ARG A 156 20.28 -16.85 -4.07
CA ARG A 156 20.75 -16.88 -2.69
C ARG A 156 22.22 -16.47 -2.66
N ASP A 157 22.56 -15.55 -1.76
CA ASP A 157 23.94 -15.27 -1.46
C ASP A 157 24.62 -16.56 -0.98
N THR A 158 25.71 -16.97 -1.62
CA THR A 158 26.48 -18.18 -1.26
C THR A 158 27.03 -18.12 0.16
N ASP A 159 27.08 -16.91 0.73
CA ASP A 159 27.56 -16.63 2.07
C ASP A 159 26.46 -16.53 3.15
N GLU A 160 25.16 -16.57 2.76
CA GLU A 160 24.10 -16.76 3.77
C GLU A 160 24.33 -18.11 4.46
N PRO A 161 24.50 -18.16 5.79
CA PRO A 161 24.54 -19.43 6.49
C PRO A 161 23.26 -20.19 6.16
N ASP A 162 23.36 -21.47 5.81
CA ASP A 162 22.19 -22.33 5.87
C ASP A 162 21.56 -22.06 7.23
N ASP A 163 20.25 -21.67 7.25
CA ASP A 163 19.51 -21.43 8.50
C ASP A 163 19.53 -22.73 9.34
N GLU A 164 20.69 -23.08 9.81
CA GLU A 164 20.79 -24.03 10.90
C GLU A 164 20.09 -23.37 12.08
N LYS A 165 19.06 -24.03 12.61
CA LYS A 165 18.53 -23.74 13.93
C LYS A 165 19.69 -23.29 14.81
N PRO A 166 19.54 -22.22 15.62
CA PRO A 166 20.53 -21.96 16.63
C PRO A 166 20.79 -23.32 17.30
N PRO A 167 22.03 -23.79 17.35
CA PRO A 167 22.30 -25.08 17.89
C PRO A 167 21.67 -25.13 19.27
N ASP A 168 20.78 -26.11 19.50
CA ASP A 168 20.33 -26.41 20.86
C ASP A 168 21.61 -26.48 21.67
N ALA A 169 21.83 -25.47 22.49
CA ALA A 169 22.96 -25.46 23.41
C ALA A 169 22.70 -26.53 24.46
N GLY A 170 22.95 -27.79 24.05
CA GLY A 170 23.08 -28.88 24.99
C GLY A 170 24.23 -28.55 25.94
N PRO A 171 24.22 -29.05 27.17
CA PRO A 171 25.24 -28.74 28.14
C PRO A 171 26.62 -29.18 27.60
N GLY A 172 27.42 -28.21 27.13
CA GLY A 172 28.79 -28.42 26.60
C GLY A 172 29.01 -27.94 25.15
N GLY A 173 28.05 -27.33 24.47
CA GLY A 173 28.21 -26.82 23.10
C GLY A 173 29.11 -25.57 23.03
N SER A 174 29.94 -25.49 21.97
CA SER A 174 30.69 -24.26 21.67
C SER A 174 29.70 -23.08 21.48
N PRO A 175 30.06 -21.87 21.93
CA PRO A 175 29.21 -20.70 21.71
C PRO A 175 28.94 -20.53 20.18
N PRO A 176 27.73 -20.05 19.78
CA PRO A 176 27.43 -19.84 18.38
C PRO A 176 28.47 -18.91 17.76
N LYS A 177 28.93 -19.26 16.55
CA LYS A 177 29.87 -18.40 15.81
C LYS A 177 29.26 -17.00 15.64
N ALA A 178 30.05 -15.97 15.91
CA ALA A 178 29.62 -14.60 15.65
C ALA A 178 29.22 -14.46 14.16
N PRO A 179 28.12 -13.71 13.85
CA PRO A 179 27.76 -13.44 12.47
C PRO A 179 28.91 -12.73 11.75
N LYS A 180 29.07 -13.00 10.45
CA LYS A 180 30.07 -12.35 9.61
C LYS A 180 29.75 -10.84 9.51
N PRO A 181 30.77 -9.96 9.39
CA PRO A 181 30.56 -8.57 9.06
C PRO A 181 29.81 -8.40 7.74
N ILE A 182 28.89 -7.45 7.68
CA ILE A 182 28.22 -7.08 6.44
C ILE A 182 29.17 -6.16 5.66
N VAL A 183 29.54 -6.55 4.44
CA VAL A 183 30.40 -5.76 3.55
C VAL A 183 29.52 -5.14 2.47
N ILE A 184 29.59 -3.82 2.33
CA ILE A 184 28.75 -3.05 1.41
C ILE A 184 29.68 -2.28 0.47
N ASP A 185 29.48 -2.46 -0.84
CA ASP A 185 30.24 -1.84 -1.92
C ASP A 185 29.35 -1.27 -3.04
N ARG A 186 28.04 -1.08 -2.76
CA ARG A 186 27.04 -0.54 -3.70
C ARG A 186 26.52 0.81 -3.26
N TYR A 187 26.01 1.59 -4.21
CA TYR A 187 25.54 2.97 -3.99
C TYR A 187 24.26 3.03 -3.16
N HIS A 188 23.18 2.36 -3.60
CA HIS A 188 21.96 2.17 -2.83
C HIS A 188 22.07 0.88 -2.03
N PHE A 189 22.31 1.01 -0.73
CA PHE A 189 22.68 -0.13 0.11
C PHE A 189 21.70 -0.51 1.20
N LYS A 190 20.59 0.24 1.30
CA LYS A 190 19.53 0.00 2.29
C LYS A 190 18.16 0.09 1.64
N GLN A 191 17.26 -0.75 2.09
CA GLN A 191 15.84 -0.65 1.75
C GLN A 191 14.99 -1.11 2.94
N ASP A 192 13.91 -0.40 3.21
CA ASP A 192 12.99 -0.76 4.29
C ASP A 192 12.40 -2.16 4.06
N VAL A 193 12.15 -2.90 5.14
CA VAL A 193 11.73 -4.30 5.17
C VAL A 193 12.81 -5.28 4.69
N VAL A 194 13.61 -4.93 3.68
CA VAL A 194 14.67 -5.79 3.13
C VAL A 194 15.94 -5.76 3.99
N GLY A 195 16.31 -4.59 4.50
CA GLY A 195 17.52 -4.40 5.27
C GLY A 195 18.68 -3.84 4.45
N TYR A 196 19.90 -4.30 4.72
CA TYR A 196 21.07 -4.00 3.91
C TYR A 196 21.03 -4.80 2.62
N LEU A 197 21.22 -4.12 1.49
CA LEU A 197 21.15 -4.74 0.17
C LEU A 197 22.52 -5.37 -0.15
N THR A 198 22.68 -6.62 0.21
CA THR A 198 23.89 -7.44 -0.05
C THR A 198 23.66 -8.47 -1.14
N HIS A 199 22.41 -8.65 -1.57
CA HIS A 199 22.03 -9.71 -2.51
C HIS A 199 22.11 -9.26 -3.97
N PRO A 200 22.34 -10.21 -4.90
CA PRO A 200 22.20 -9.95 -6.33
C PRO A 200 20.79 -9.46 -6.68
N PRO A 201 20.65 -8.70 -7.76
CA PRO A 201 19.37 -8.21 -8.25
C PRO A 201 18.41 -9.35 -8.62
N GLY A 202 17.11 -9.01 -8.67
CA GLY A 202 16.08 -9.92 -9.13
C GLY A 202 16.31 -10.32 -10.58
N ARG A 203 16.17 -11.62 -10.90
CA ARG A 203 16.35 -12.20 -12.23
C ARG A 203 15.12 -12.98 -12.65
N LEU A 204 14.93 -13.14 -13.96
CA LEU A 204 13.90 -14.01 -14.52
C LEU A 204 14.42 -15.44 -14.67
N TYR A 205 13.57 -16.38 -14.28
CA TYR A 205 13.79 -17.82 -14.48
C TYR A 205 12.57 -18.44 -15.16
N LEU A 206 12.82 -19.30 -16.14
CA LEU A 206 11.82 -20.18 -16.73
C LEU A 206 11.75 -21.45 -15.87
N PHE A 207 10.56 -21.77 -15.38
CA PHE A 207 10.32 -22.96 -14.57
C PHE A 207 9.34 -23.89 -15.27
N ASP A 208 9.74 -25.16 -15.47
CA ASP A 208 8.89 -26.20 -16.04
C ASP A 208 8.22 -27.01 -14.92
N VAL A 209 6.89 -27.00 -14.90
CA VAL A 209 6.07 -27.62 -13.85
C VAL A 209 6.19 -29.14 -13.80
N GLU A 210 6.42 -29.81 -14.95
CA GLU A 210 6.55 -31.26 -15.04
C GLU A 210 7.93 -31.72 -14.57
N THR A 211 8.98 -31.09 -15.08
CA THR A 211 10.36 -31.46 -14.74
C THR A 211 10.87 -30.85 -13.45
N LYS A 212 10.17 -29.80 -12.94
CA LYS A 212 10.52 -28.99 -11.75
C LYS A 212 11.90 -28.33 -11.86
N LYS A 213 12.33 -27.99 -13.06
CA LYS A 213 13.60 -27.30 -13.32
C LYS A 213 13.37 -25.82 -13.52
N ALA A 214 14.23 -25.01 -12.90
CA ALA A 214 14.34 -23.58 -13.13
C ALA A 214 15.59 -23.29 -13.96
N GLU A 215 15.46 -22.56 -15.05
CA GLU A 215 16.54 -22.11 -15.91
C GLU A 215 16.57 -20.59 -15.99
N ALA A 216 17.75 -19.98 -15.79
CA ALA A 216 17.88 -18.51 -15.84
C ALA A 216 17.60 -18.01 -17.26
N LEU A 217 16.69 -17.02 -17.36
CA LEU A 217 16.40 -16.29 -18.60
C LEU A 217 17.26 -15.03 -18.72
N THR A 218 17.47 -14.32 -17.62
CA THR A 218 18.28 -13.10 -17.62
C THR A 218 19.62 -13.34 -16.92
N SER A 219 20.65 -12.58 -17.31
CA SER A 219 21.96 -12.62 -16.67
C SER A 219 21.94 -11.85 -15.34
N ASP A 220 23.00 -12.01 -14.56
CA ASP A 220 23.29 -11.22 -13.35
C ASP A 220 23.63 -9.75 -13.63
N LYS A 221 23.73 -9.38 -14.91
CA LYS A 221 23.97 -7.99 -15.39
C LYS A 221 22.66 -7.26 -15.77
N LEU A 222 21.52 -7.84 -15.52
CA LEU A 222 20.20 -7.25 -15.80
C LEU A 222 19.26 -7.54 -14.65
N GLU A 223 18.95 -6.52 -13.84
CA GLU A 223 17.87 -6.60 -12.88
C GLU A 223 16.54 -6.63 -13.62
N ALA A 224 15.63 -7.53 -13.22
CA ALA A 224 14.38 -7.76 -13.92
C ALA A 224 13.20 -7.92 -12.96
N ALA A 225 12.05 -7.32 -13.34
CA ALA A 225 10.83 -7.33 -12.54
C ALA A 225 9.57 -7.31 -13.43
N ALA A 226 8.41 -7.60 -12.83
CA ALA A 226 7.09 -7.51 -13.43
C ALA A 226 6.97 -8.19 -14.81
N PRO A 227 7.36 -9.47 -14.95
CA PRO A 227 7.27 -10.18 -16.22
C PRO A 227 5.82 -10.40 -16.63
N LYS A 228 5.57 -10.41 -17.96
CA LYS A 228 4.29 -10.76 -18.58
C LYS A 228 4.51 -11.56 -19.85
N TRP A 229 3.85 -12.69 -19.97
CA TRP A 229 3.90 -13.53 -21.16
C TRP A 229 3.17 -12.90 -22.32
N SER A 230 3.72 -13.05 -23.54
CA SER A 230 2.99 -12.77 -24.78
C SER A 230 1.82 -13.75 -24.94
N PRO A 231 0.74 -13.35 -25.63
CA PRO A 231 -0.44 -14.21 -25.82
C PRO A 231 -0.13 -15.55 -26.49
N ASP A 232 0.90 -15.60 -27.35
CA ASP A 232 1.34 -16.83 -28.04
C ASP A 232 2.36 -17.67 -27.26
N GLY A 233 2.76 -17.20 -26.05
CA GLY A 233 3.71 -17.87 -25.17
C GLY A 233 5.17 -17.88 -25.64
N LYS A 234 5.52 -17.14 -26.70
CA LYS A 234 6.90 -17.16 -27.24
C LYS A 234 7.81 -16.13 -26.62
N PHE A 235 7.26 -15.05 -26.05
CA PHE A 235 8.02 -13.95 -25.51
C PHE A 235 7.55 -13.59 -24.09
N ILE A 236 8.43 -12.95 -23.35
CA ILE A 236 8.16 -12.36 -22.04
C ILE A 236 8.57 -10.91 -22.11
N ALA A 237 7.63 -9.98 -21.84
CA ALA A 237 7.92 -8.58 -21.60
C ALA A 237 8.17 -8.35 -20.10
N PHE A 238 9.08 -7.46 -19.74
CA PHE A 238 9.41 -7.17 -18.35
C PHE A 238 10.03 -5.78 -18.21
N LEU A 239 10.10 -5.28 -16.99
CA LEU A 239 10.88 -4.11 -16.65
C LEU A 239 12.29 -4.56 -16.29
N GLY A 240 13.29 -3.87 -16.82
CA GLY A 240 14.69 -4.19 -16.56
C GLY A 240 15.56 -2.98 -16.41
N GLU A 241 16.65 -3.12 -15.65
CA GLU A 241 17.72 -2.15 -15.50
C GLU A 241 19.08 -2.83 -15.70
N GLU A 242 19.88 -2.31 -16.65
CA GLU A 242 21.20 -2.85 -16.94
C GLU A 242 22.23 -2.49 -15.88
N ILE A 243 22.94 -3.49 -15.39
CA ILE A 243 24.11 -3.36 -14.52
C ILE A 243 25.32 -3.06 -15.36
N LYS A 244 25.70 -1.79 -15.46
CA LYS A 244 26.85 -1.33 -16.24
C LYS A 244 28.15 -1.59 -15.47
N GLU A 245 29.10 -2.27 -16.10
CA GLU A 245 30.41 -2.57 -15.53
C GLU A 245 31.13 -1.29 -15.05
N GLY A 246 31.68 -1.32 -13.83
CA GLY A 246 32.36 -0.18 -13.20
C GLY A 246 31.46 0.97 -12.75
N LYS A 247 30.12 0.79 -12.75
CA LYS A 247 29.14 1.72 -12.21
C LYS A 247 28.21 1.01 -11.23
N ASP A 248 27.85 1.72 -10.16
CA ASP A 248 26.80 1.22 -9.27
C ASP A 248 25.48 1.11 -10.03
N VAL A 249 24.85 -0.05 -9.97
CA VAL A 249 23.56 -0.35 -10.58
C VAL A 249 22.51 0.63 -10.11
N ASP A 250 22.52 0.89 -8.83
CA ASP A 250 21.50 1.67 -8.13
C ASP A 250 21.77 3.17 -8.12
N ARG A 251 22.68 3.66 -8.96
CA ARG A 251 22.98 5.10 -9.01
C ARG A 251 21.91 5.89 -9.75
N TYR A 252 21.22 5.25 -10.69
CA TYR A 252 20.19 5.84 -11.53
C TYR A 252 19.01 4.89 -11.57
N ASN A 253 17.81 5.39 -11.43
CA ASN A 253 16.57 4.61 -11.54
C ASN A 253 16.09 4.66 -13.00
N THR A 254 16.78 3.92 -13.89
CA THR A 254 16.55 3.95 -15.35
C THR A 254 15.93 2.67 -15.89
N TRP A 255 14.89 2.19 -15.24
CA TRP A 255 14.15 1.03 -15.69
C TRP A 255 13.54 1.24 -17.08
N ASN A 256 13.69 0.24 -17.96
CA ASN A 256 13.12 0.23 -19.30
C ASN A 256 12.30 -1.04 -19.53
N VAL A 257 11.45 -1.02 -20.56
CA VAL A 257 10.71 -2.21 -21.02
C VAL A 257 11.63 -3.07 -21.89
N TYR A 258 11.71 -4.34 -21.56
CA TYR A 258 12.45 -5.36 -22.31
C TYR A 258 11.50 -6.45 -22.80
N VAL A 259 11.92 -7.14 -23.87
CA VAL A 259 11.31 -8.37 -24.37
C VAL A 259 12.40 -9.42 -24.55
N ILE A 260 12.12 -10.64 -24.12
CA ILE A 260 13.00 -11.81 -24.28
C ILE A 260 12.22 -12.99 -24.85
N GLU A 261 12.84 -13.83 -25.69
CA GLU A 261 12.28 -15.11 -26.08
C GLU A 261 12.20 -16.06 -24.88
N ALA A 262 11.15 -16.85 -24.79
CA ALA A 262 10.85 -17.68 -23.63
C ALA A 262 11.64 -19.00 -23.61
N HIS A 263 12.96 -18.94 -23.75
CA HIS A 263 13.87 -20.08 -23.65
C HIS A 263 15.23 -19.67 -23.05
N ALA A 264 15.89 -20.62 -22.41
CA ALA A 264 17.21 -20.40 -21.85
C ALA A 264 18.23 -20.00 -22.94
N GLY A 265 19.11 -19.04 -22.59
CA GLY A 265 20.12 -18.53 -23.51
C GLY A 265 19.61 -17.47 -24.51
N ALA A 266 18.34 -17.10 -24.45
CA ALA A 266 17.82 -15.98 -25.22
C ALA A 266 18.45 -14.65 -24.78
N THR A 267 18.56 -13.69 -25.68
CA THR A 267 19.11 -12.34 -25.37
C THR A 267 17.96 -11.36 -25.18
N PRO A 268 17.87 -10.70 -24.02
CA PRO A 268 16.90 -9.63 -23.79
C PRO A 268 17.13 -8.48 -24.76
N ARG A 269 16.04 -7.93 -25.29
CA ARG A 269 16.04 -6.75 -26.14
C ARG A 269 15.32 -5.61 -25.47
N MET A 270 15.99 -4.49 -25.27
CA MET A 270 15.40 -3.24 -24.79
C MET A 270 14.42 -2.70 -25.83
N VAL A 271 13.21 -2.36 -25.39
CA VAL A 271 12.11 -1.90 -26.26
C VAL A 271 11.91 -0.38 -26.12
N THR A 272 12.10 0.14 -24.91
CA THR A 272 12.02 1.59 -24.64
C THR A 272 13.40 2.15 -24.32
N HIS A 273 13.60 3.42 -24.66
CA HIS A 273 14.80 4.18 -24.30
C HIS A 273 14.34 5.51 -23.71
N TYR A 274 14.16 5.56 -22.40
CA TYR A 274 13.64 6.74 -21.72
C TYR A 274 14.60 7.16 -20.60
N ASP A 275 15.02 8.43 -20.60
CA ASP A 275 15.94 8.99 -19.60
C ASP A 275 15.24 9.39 -18.28
N GLY A 276 13.97 9.03 -18.11
CA GLY A 276 13.20 9.23 -16.89
C GLY A 276 12.90 7.90 -16.22
N VAL A 277 12.09 7.98 -15.17
CA VAL A 277 11.64 6.81 -14.44
C VAL A 277 10.47 6.17 -15.18
N HIS A 278 10.55 4.88 -15.48
CA HIS A 278 9.36 4.07 -15.66
C HIS A 278 8.85 3.67 -14.27
N ALA A 279 7.53 3.71 -14.07
CA ALA A 279 6.96 3.48 -12.74
C ALA A 279 7.55 2.24 -12.09
N ALA A 280 8.03 2.38 -10.86
CA ALA A 280 8.66 1.31 -10.10
C ALA A 280 7.84 0.01 -10.16
N ALA A 281 8.53 -1.10 -10.30
CA ALA A 281 8.00 -2.43 -10.59
C ALA A 281 6.80 -2.88 -9.72
N SER A 282 6.60 -2.28 -8.55
CA SER A 282 5.53 -2.63 -7.61
C SER A 282 4.11 -2.19 -8.06
N ARG A 283 4.00 -1.21 -8.97
CA ARG A 283 2.71 -0.68 -9.46
C ARG A 283 2.60 -0.61 -10.98
N SER A 284 3.68 -0.94 -11.71
CA SER A 284 3.70 -0.94 -13.16
C SER A 284 3.69 -2.38 -13.68
N ARG A 285 2.63 -2.74 -14.38
CA ARG A 285 2.62 -3.95 -15.19
C ARG A 285 2.77 -3.54 -16.63
N VAL A 286 3.62 -4.26 -17.37
CA VAL A 286 3.60 -4.23 -18.84
C VAL A 286 2.48 -5.16 -19.26
N ASP A 287 1.64 -4.74 -20.21
CA ASP A 287 0.60 -5.60 -20.73
C ASP A 287 0.69 -5.71 -22.27
N TRP A 288 0.38 -6.87 -22.80
CA TRP A 288 0.40 -7.16 -24.23
C TRP A 288 -0.95 -6.91 -24.88
N SER A 289 -0.94 -6.33 -26.08
CA SER A 289 -2.13 -6.41 -26.93
C SER A 289 -2.43 -7.87 -27.28
N PRO A 290 -3.71 -8.26 -27.47
CA PRO A 290 -4.08 -9.65 -27.75
C PRO A 290 -3.44 -10.24 -29.02
N ASP A 291 -3.07 -9.39 -29.98
CA ASP A 291 -2.34 -9.78 -31.18
C ASP A 291 -0.82 -9.85 -31.02
N GLY A 292 -0.31 -9.57 -29.84
CA GLY A 292 1.11 -9.61 -29.48
C GLY A 292 1.97 -8.52 -30.12
N LYS A 293 1.39 -7.48 -30.71
CA LYS A 293 2.16 -6.46 -31.45
C LYS A 293 2.52 -5.23 -30.64
N LEU A 294 1.72 -4.90 -29.63
CA LEU A 294 1.90 -3.72 -28.79
C LEU A 294 2.11 -4.11 -27.34
N LEU A 295 2.84 -3.26 -26.62
CA LEU A 295 2.98 -3.26 -25.17
C LEU A 295 2.39 -1.97 -24.61
N ALA A 296 1.53 -2.07 -23.61
CA ALA A 296 1.09 -0.95 -22.79
C ALA A 296 1.93 -0.91 -21.51
N TYR A 297 2.36 0.27 -21.10
CA TYR A 297 3.21 0.46 -19.91
C TYR A 297 3.01 1.86 -19.32
N LEU A 298 3.57 2.10 -18.15
CA LEU A 298 3.53 3.41 -17.49
C LEU A 298 4.85 4.13 -17.64
N GLN A 299 4.79 5.31 -18.26
CA GLN A 299 5.90 6.25 -18.33
C GLN A 299 5.70 7.33 -17.26
N SER A 300 6.73 7.56 -16.48
CA SER A 300 6.70 8.50 -15.36
C SER A 300 7.46 9.81 -15.67
N SER A 301 7.76 10.58 -14.65
CA SER A 301 8.40 11.88 -14.78
C SER A 301 9.93 11.76 -14.91
N ALA A 302 10.64 12.89 -15.08
CA ALA A 302 12.11 12.94 -15.01
C ALA A 302 12.63 12.45 -13.65
N ALA A 303 13.82 11.86 -13.59
CA ALA A 303 14.41 11.27 -12.38
C ALA A 303 14.38 12.20 -11.16
N LYS A 304 14.67 13.50 -11.33
CA LYS A 304 14.60 14.51 -10.25
C LYS A 304 13.23 14.71 -9.62
N LEU A 305 12.16 14.19 -10.25
CA LEU A 305 10.78 14.30 -9.80
C LEU A 305 10.21 12.92 -9.42
N GLU A 306 11.06 11.93 -9.20
CA GLU A 306 10.63 10.55 -8.90
C GLU A 306 9.66 10.48 -7.73
N ALA A 307 9.91 11.22 -6.67
CA ALA A 307 9.03 11.25 -5.48
C ALA A 307 7.64 11.86 -5.75
N TYR A 308 7.46 12.55 -6.88
CA TYR A 308 6.24 13.26 -7.26
C TYR A 308 5.61 12.73 -8.55
N ASN A 309 5.90 11.49 -8.87
CA ASN A 309 5.55 10.88 -10.13
C ASN A 309 4.06 10.95 -10.48
N MET A 310 3.75 11.47 -11.66
CA MET A 310 2.47 11.31 -12.31
C MET A 310 2.62 10.38 -13.51
N ASN A 311 2.26 9.11 -13.30
CA ASN A 311 2.36 8.10 -14.36
C ASN A 311 1.41 8.38 -15.52
N ARG A 312 1.90 8.23 -16.74
CA ARG A 312 1.15 8.32 -18.00
C ARG A 312 1.10 6.96 -18.67
N LEU A 313 -0.03 6.63 -19.29
CA LEU A 313 -0.15 5.46 -20.11
C LEU A 313 0.55 5.68 -21.45
N ALA A 314 1.45 4.78 -21.79
CA ALA A 314 2.14 4.75 -23.07
C ALA A 314 1.99 3.37 -23.74
N ILE A 315 2.11 3.34 -25.06
CA ILE A 315 2.22 2.11 -25.83
C ILE A 315 3.46 2.16 -26.72
N VAL A 316 4.01 0.96 -26.98
CA VAL A 316 5.17 0.81 -27.87
C VAL A 316 5.02 -0.47 -28.69
N PRO A 317 5.48 -0.54 -29.97
CA PRO A 317 5.54 -1.81 -30.69
C PRO A 317 6.42 -2.81 -29.95
N ALA A 318 5.96 -4.05 -29.79
CA ALA A 318 6.72 -5.09 -29.11
C ALA A 318 8.04 -5.41 -29.84
N SER A 319 8.13 -5.11 -31.15
CA SER A 319 9.36 -5.17 -31.93
C SER A 319 10.34 -4.04 -31.68
N GLY A 320 9.99 -3.04 -30.88
CA GLY A 320 10.71 -1.79 -30.70
C GLY A 320 10.25 -0.71 -31.68
N GLY A 321 10.56 0.53 -31.35
CA GLY A 321 10.18 1.74 -32.12
C GLY A 321 9.83 2.88 -31.19
N GLU A 322 9.27 3.97 -31.75
CA GLU A 322 8.91 5.15 -30.98
C GLU A 322 7.68 4.89 -30.10
N PRO A 323 7.80 5.11 -28.79
CA PRO A 323 6.67 5.06 -27.86
C PRO A 323 5.64 6.17 -28.17
N ARG A 324 4.38 5.88 -27.88
CA ARG A 324 3.30 6.86 -27.96
C ARG A 324 2.61 6.98 -26.61
N VAL A 325 2.71 8.15 -25.99
CA VAL A 325 2.03 8.46 -24.73
C VAL A 325 0.56 8.78 -25.03
N LEU A 326 -0.36 7.94 -24.55
CA LEU A 326 -1.80 8.08 -24.82
C LEU A 326 -2.47 9.10 -23.92
N THR A 327 -1.98 9.23 -22.66
CA THR A 327 -2.60 10.11 -21.65
C THR A 327 -1.79 11.39 -21.41
N GLU A 328 -1.00 11.85 -22.36
CA GLU A 328 -0.14 13.04 -22.19
C GLU A 328 -0.92 14.30 -21.83
N LYS A 329 -2.07 14.49 -22.46
CA LYS A 329 -2.97 15.63 -22.22
C LYS A 329 -3.90 15.42 -21.02
N PHE A 330 -3.98 14.21 -20.50
CA PHE A 330 -4.80 13.85 -19.35
C PHE A 330 -4.03 14.09 -18.08
N ASN A 331 -4.19 15.25 -17.49
CA ASN A 331 -3.43 15.71 -16.33
C ASN A 331 -3.83 15.00 -15.02
N ARG A 332 -3.83 13.67 -15.03
CA ARG A 332 -4.06 12.77 -13.88
C ARG A 332 -3.13 11.57 -13.95
N GLY A 333 -2.71 11.10 -12.80
CA GLY A 333 -1.91 9.87 -12.68
C GLY A 333 -2.75 8.64 -12.98
N VAL A 334 -2.18 7.70 -13.73
CA VAL A 334 -2.82 6.44 -14.10
C VAL A 334 -2.02 5.24 -13.61
N SER A 335 -2.70 4.10 -13.40
CA SER A 335 -2.08 2.85 -12.94
C SER A 335 -2.77 1.63 -13.55
N ALA A 336 -2.13 0.45 -13.44
CA ALA A 336 -2.66 -0.85 -13.84
C ALA A 336 -3.26 -0.90 -15.28
N PRO A 337 -2.48 -0.53 -16.32
CA PRO A 337 -2.97 -0.59 -17.69
C PRO A 337 -3.23 -2.04 -18.10
N HIS A 338 -4.32 -2.24 -18.88
CA HIS A 338 -4.73 -3.54 -19.36
C HIS A 338 -5.47 -3.41 -20.69
N PHE A 339 -5.08 -4.19 -21.71
CA PHE A 339 -5.81 -4.24 -22.98
C PHE A 339 -7.13 -4.99 -22.86
N SER A 340 -8.17 -4.50 -23.53
CA SER A 340 -9.39 -5.29 -23.75
C SER A 340 -9.09 -6.57 -24.54
N THR A 341 -9.94 -7.57 -24.40
CA THR A 341 -9.79 -8.87 -25.08
C THR A 341 -9.78 -8.76 -26.61
N ASP A 342 -10.37 -7.72 -27.18
CA ASP A 342 -10.34 -7.42 -28.63
C ASP A 342 -9.19 -6.47 -29.04
N GLY A 343 -8.41 -5.97 -28.07
CA GLY A 343 -7.26 -5.06 -28.29
C GLY A 343 -7.63 -3.64 -28.72
N SER A 344 -8.90 -3.31 -28.81
CA SER A 344 -9.35 -1.98 -29.28
C SER A 344 -9.24 -0.88 -28.23
N THR A 345 -9.25 -1.26 -26.96
CA THR A 345 -9.33 -0.35 -25.80
C THR A 345 -8.28 -0.73 -24.78
N ILE A 346 -7.80 0.26 -24.03
CA ILE A 346 -6.95 0.03 -22.84
C ILE A 346 -7.71 0.56 -21.62
N PHE A 347 -7.86 -0.29 -20.61
CA PHE A 347 -8.41 0.04 -19.31
C PHE A 347 -7.28 0.38 -18.33
N PHE A 348 -7.56 1.25 -17.39
CA PHE A 348 -6.62 1.65 -16.34
C PHE A 348 -7.35 2.30 -15.16
N LEU A 349 -6.67 2.46 -14.04
CA LEU A 349 -7.16 3.22 -12.89
C LEU A 349 -6.64 4.65 -12.94
N VAL A 350 -7.45 5.58 -12.44
CA VAL A 350 -7.13 7.01 -12.40
C VAL A 350 -7.22 7.50 -10.98
N ALA A 351 -6.13 8.08 -10.47
CA ALA A 351 -6.15 8.86 -9.24
C ALA A 351 -6.64 10.29 -9.55
N ASP A 352 -7.77 10.70 -8.97
CA ASP A 352 -8.40 11.98 -9.25
C ASP A 352 -9.10 12.56 -8.02
N ASP A 353 -8.55 13.61 -7.51
CA ASP A 353 -9.09 14.46 -6.44
C ASP A 353 -10.00 13.75 -5.41
N ARG A 354 -9.42 13.10 -4.44
CA ARG A 354 -10.10 12.34 -3.37
C ARG A 354 -10.84 11.08 -3.84
N SER A 355 -10.57 10.62 -5.06
CA SER A 355 -11.19 9.42 -5.63
C SER A 355 -10.18 8.60 -6.45
N GLU A 356 -10.46 7.31 -6.62
CA GLU A 356 -9.78 6.46 -7.59
C GLU A 356 -10.83 5.65 -8.35
N TYR A 357 -10.76 5.66 -9.69
CA TYR A 357 -11.79 5.04 -10.52
C TYR A 357 -11.21 4.39 -11.80
N PRO A 358 -11.89 3.38 -12.35
CA PRO A 358 -11.54 2.80 -13.64
C PRO A 358 -11.94 3.71 -14.80
N ALA A 359 -11.02 3.81 -15.75
CA ALA A 359 -11.22 4.53 -17.01
C ALA A 359 -10.73 3.71 -18.19
N SER A 360 -11.04 4.17 -19.38
CA SER A 360 -10.60 3.57 -20.63
C SER A 360 -10.20 4.62 -21.66
N ILE A 361 -9.36 4.20 -22.61
CA ILE A 361 -8.97 4.97 -23.78
C ILE A 361 -8.88 4.04 -24.99
N PRO A 362 -9.27 4.45 -26.21
CA PRO A 362 -9.00 3.66 -27.41
C PRO A 362 -7.48 3.39 -27.57
N ALA A 363 -7.09 2.18 -27.93
CA ALA A 363 -5.68 1.85 -28.18
C ALA A 363 -5.07 2.68 -29.31
N SER A 364 -5.91 3.20 -30.24
CA SER A 364 -5.53 4.18 -31.26
C SER A 364 -5.24 5.59 -30.70
N GLY A 365 -5.57 5.86 -29.42
CA GLY A 365 -5.57 7.18 -28.81
C GLY A 365 -6.91 7.88 -28.91
N GLY A 366 -7.09 8.97 -28.18
CA GLY A 366 -8.33 9.72 -28.10
C GLY A 366 -8.59 10.22 -26.67
N ASP A 367 -9.85 10.42 -26.32
CA ASP A 367 -10.26 10.92 -25.04
C ASP A 367 -10.37 9.78 -24.00
N VAL A 368 -9.98 10.10 -22.76
CA VAL A 368 -10.18 9.21 -21.61
C VAL A 368 -11.64 9.20 -21.20
N THR A 369 -12.21 8.03 -21.08
CA THR A 369 -13.60 7.83 -20.65
C THR A 369 -13.65 7.19 -19.27
N ARG A 370 -14.27 7.87 -18.31
CA ARG A 370 -14.55 7.31 -16.97
C ARG A 370 -15.64 6.25 -17.05
N ILE A 371 -15.40 5.07 -16.47
CA ILE A 371 -16.31 3.92 -16.57
C ILE A 371 -17.41 3.97 -15.51
N ILE A 372 -17.08 4.36 -14.29
CA ILE A 372 -18.01 4.41 -13.15
C ILE A 372 -18.18 5.85 -12.70
N LYS A 373 -19.41 6.25 -12.40
CA LYS A 373 -19.76 7.54 -11.81
C LYS A 373 -19.81 7.42 -10.28
N GLY A 374 -19.60 8.51 -9.58
CA GLY A 374 -19.68 8.60 -8.11
C GLY A 374 -18.30 8.68 -7.46
N LEU A 375 -18.31 8.85 -6.14
CA LEU A 375 -17.12 8.94 -5.31
C LEU A 375 -16.81 7.56 -4.71
N GLY A 376 -15.54 7.26 -4.55
CA GLY A 376 -15.05 6.02 -3.97
C GLY A 376 -13.62 5.74 -4.37
N ALA A 377 -13.05 4.70 -3.78
CA ALA A 377 -11.73 4.23 -4.09
C ALA A 377 -11.81 2.84 -4.73
N ILE A 378 -11.50 2.77 -6.02
CA ILE A 378 -11.35 1.51 -6.75
C ILE A 378 -9.87 1.31 -7.01
N SER A 379 -9.25 0.41 -6.25
CA SER A 379 -7.79 0.27 -6.17
C SER A 379 -7.22 -0.87 -7.01
N THR A 380 -8.08 -1.77 -7.52
CA THR A 380 -7.66 -2.91 -8.34
C THR A 380 -8.76 -3.25 -9.34
N MET A 381 -8.36 -3.68 -10.54
CA MET A 381 -9.24 -4.22 -11.56
C MET A 381 -8.55 -5.40 -12.24
N ASP A 382 -9.29 -6.48 -12.45
CA ASP A 382 -8.88 -7.62 -13.28
C ASP A 382 -9.97 -7.92 -14.33
N GLU A 383 -9.55 -8.37 -15.51
CA GLU A 383 -10.45 -8.71 -16.62
C GLU A 383 -10.24 -10.16 -17.06
N GLY A 384 -11.33 -10.92 -17.08
CA GLY A 384 -11.36 -12.28 -17.60
C GLY A 384 -11.42 -12.33 -19.15
N LYS A 385 -11.16 -13.51 -19.71
CA LYS A 385 -11.17 -13.75 -21.17
C LYS A 385 -12.52 -13.47 -21.83
N ASP A 386 -13.61 -13.51 -21.06
CA ASP A 386 -14.97 -13.22 -21.51
C ASP A 386 -15.38 -11.76 -21.30
N SER A 387 -14.41 -10.87 -21.07
CA SER A 387 -14.59 -9.44 -20.77
C SER A 387 -15.36 -9.12 -19.48
N ARG A 388 -15.53 -10.09 -18.60
CA ARG A 388 -15.98 -9.84 -17.21
C ARG A 388 -14.89 -9.10 -16.47
N ARG A 389 -15.29 -8.14 -15.63
CA ARG A 389 -14.34 -7.36 -14.83
C ARG A 389 -14.71 -7.42 -13.36
N VAL A 390 -13.73 -7.69 -12.53
CA VAL A 390 -13.83 -7.58 -11.08
C VAL A 390 -13.02 -6.40 -10.61
N VAL A 391 -13.54 -5.68 -9.62
CA VAL A 391 -12.84 -4.55 -8.99
C VAL A 391 -12.84 -4.69 -7.48
N LEU A 392 -11.80 -4.17 -6.84
CA LEU A 392 -11.74 -3.98 -5.41
C LEU A 392 -12.15 -2.54 -5.10
N ALA A 393 -13.26 -2.36 -4.40
CA ALA A 393 -13.83 -1.04 -4.16
C ALA A 393 -14.14 -0.80 -2.66
N ALA A 394 -13.85 0.40 -2.19
CA ALA A 394 -14.14 0.91 -0.85
C ALA A 394 -14.94 2.23 -0.94
N SER A 395 -15.62 2.57 0.16
CA SER A 395 -16.26 3.88 0.36
C SER A 395 -15.98 4.41 1.76
N ASP A 396 -16.41 5.61 2.09
CA ASP A 396 -16.25 6.20 3.43
C ASP A 396 -16.83 5.33 4.56
N THR A 397 -17.84 4.54 4.23
CA THR A 397 -18.60 3.74 5.20
C THR A 397 -18.45 2.22 5.02
N ALA A 398 -17.61 1.77 4.09
CA ALA A 398 -17.39 0.35 3.85
C ALA A 398 -15.92 0.08 3.49
N PRO A 399 -15.25 -0.83 4.21
CA PRO A 399 -13.94 -1.37 3.80
C PRO A 399 -14.01 -1.97 2.39
N ALA A 400 -12.84 -2.21 1.80
CA ALA A 400 -12.74 -2.78 0.47
C ALA A 400 -13.35 -4.18 0.40
N GLU A 401 -14.15 -4.40 -0.65
CA GLU A 401 -14.76 -5.69 -1.00
C GLU A 401 -14.70 -5.87 -2.52
N LEU A 402 -14.92 -7.10 -2.99
CA LEU A 402 -14.95 -7.37 -4.43
C LEU A 402 -16.31 -7.09 -5.04
N TYR A 403 -16.28 -6.51 -6.22
CA TYR A 403 -17.47 -6.22 -7.02
C TYR A 403 -17.27 -6.66 -8.47
N ALA A 404 -18.29 -7.26 -9.06
CA ALA A 404 -18.40 -7.38 -10.51
C ALA A 404 -18.72 -5.99 -11.09
N LEU A 405 -17.95 -5.58 -12.09
CA LEU A 405 -18.18 -4.34 -12.85
C LEU A 405 -19.01 -4.67 -14.09
N GLU A 406 -20.29 -4.35 -14.06
CA GLU A 406 -21.28 -4.70 -15.09
C GLU A 406 -21.93 -3.42 -15.63
N GLN A 407 -21.72 -3.10 -16.90
CA GLN A 407 -22.33 -1.94 -17.59
C GLN A 407 -22.21 -0.60 -16.83
N GLY A 408 -21.05 -0.37 -16.17
CA GLY A 408 -20.79 0.85 -15.40
C GLY A 408 -21.41 0.87 -13.98
N SER A 409 -21.94 -0.27 -13.54
CA SER A 409 -22.47 -0.50 -12.20
C SER A 409 -21.67 -1.55 -11.44
N LEU A 410 -21.71 -1.49 -10.11
CA LEU A 410 -21.03 -2.43 -9.22
C LEU A 410 -22.05 -3.39 -8.60
N ARG A 411 -21.85 -4.70 -8.80
CA ARG A 411 -22.56 -5.76 -8.09
C ARG A 411 -21.61 -6.43 -7.12
N ARG A 412 -21.93 -6.37 -5.84
CA ARG A 412 -21.06 -6.89 -4.78
C ARG A 412 -20.94 -8.41 -4.83
N LEU A 413 -19.71 -8.93 -4.62
CA LEU A 413 -19.40 -10.35 -4.60
C LEU A 413 -19.05 -10.86 -3.21
N THR A 414 -18.34 -10.06 -2.39
CA THR A 414 -17.86 -10.49 -1.07
C THR A 414 -18.45 -9.64 0.07
N HIS A 415 -18.49 -10.20 1.30
CA HIS A 415 -19.21 -9.65 2.44
C HIS A 415 -18.45 -9.82 3.76
N HIS A 416 -17.12 -9.85 3.73
CA HIS A 416 -16.27 -10.17 4.90
C HIS A 416 -16.47 -9.21 6.08
N ASN A 417 -16.77 -7.96 5.81
CA ASN A 417 -16.87 -6.91 6.82
C ASN A 417 -18.33 -6.57 7.21
N ASP A 418 -19.35 -7.11 6.55
CA ASP A 418 -20.73 -6.70 6.71
C ASP A 418 -21.27 -6.87 8.14
N ALA A 419 -20.96 -8.01 8.77
CA ALA A 419 -21.44 -8.31 10.11
C ALA A 419 -20.91 -7.33 11.17
N LEU A 420 -19.67 -6.84 10.99
CA LEU A 420 -19.09 -5.81 11.84
C LEU A 420 -19.68 -4.44 11.49
N MET A 421 -19.72 -4.07 10.21
CA MET A 421 -20.21 -2.76 9.75
C MET A 421 -21.68 -2.52 10.15
N ALA A 422 -22.52 -3.55 10.14
CA ALA A 422 -23.91 -3.46 10.58
C ALA A 422 -24.06 -3.03 12.05
N GLN A 423 -23.05 -3.29 12.90
CA GLN A 423 -23.04 -2.94 14.32
C GLN A 423 -22.58 -1.51 14.58
N LEU A 424 -21.89 -0.87 13.61
CA LEU A 424 -21.15 0.36 13.83
C LEU A 424 -21.94 1.60 13.39
N LYS A 425 -21.90 2.64 14.23
CA LYS A 425 -22.31 3.99 13.92
C LYS A 425 -21.06 4.78 13.57
N LEU A 426 -20.96 5.19 12.31
CA LEU A 426 -19.79 5.90 11.77
C LEU A 426 -20.06 7.40 11.67
N GLY A 427 -18.99 8.17 11.70
CA GLY A 427 -18.99 9.60 11.41
C GLY A 427 -19.22 9.87 9.92
N ALA A 428 -20.02 10.91 9.63
CA ALA A 428 -20.23 11.35 8.26
C ALA A 428 -18.96 12.01 7.70
N THR A 429 -18.59 11.63 6.47
CA THR A 429 -17.49 12.24 5.72
C THR A 429 -18.07 13.29 4.76
N GLU A 430 -17.53 14.50 4.79
CA GLU A 430 -17.89 15.62 3.92
C GLU A 430 -16.65 16.11 3.17
N GLU A 431 -16.84 16.58 1.95
CA GLU A 431 -15.80 17.27 1.20
C GLU A 431 -15.75 18.76 1.59
N PHE A 432 -14.55 19.33 1.56
CA PHE A 432 -14.37 20.76 1.59
C PHE A 432 -13.31 21.22 0.61
N SER A 433 -13.40 22.49 0.23
CA SER A 433 -12.40 23.19 -0.57
C SER A 433 -12.13 24.56 0.04
N CYS A 434 -10.89 24.99 0.01
CA CYS A 434 -10.48 26.30 0.51
C CYS A 434 -9.39 26.88 -0.38
N THR A 435 -9.17 28.19 -0.27
CA THR A 435 -8.10 28.87 -1.01
C THR A 435 -7.01 29.27 -0.03
N ALA A 436 -5.79 28.80 -0.28
CA ALA A 436 -4.61 29.20 0.47
C ALA A 436 -4.24 30.67 0.20
N LYS A 437 -3.50 31.29 1.11
CA LYS A 437 -3.12 32.72 1.02
C LYS A 437 -2.36 33.11 -0.24
N ASP A 438 -1.75 32.16 -0.93
CA ASP A 438 -1.06 32.35 -2.22
C ASP A 438 -1.99 32.07 -3.44
N GLY A 439 -3.28 31.88 -3.23
CA GLY A 439 -4.28 31.62 -4.26
C GLY A 439 -4.40 30.17 -4.68
N THR A 440 -3.70 29.23 -4.02
CA THR A 440 -3.80 27.79 -4.31
C THR A 440 -5.14 27.26 -3.83
N ASP A 441 -5.83 26.53 -4.69
CA ASP A 441 -7.04 25.79 -4.35
C ASP A 441 -6.66 24.46 -3.67
N VAL A 442 -7.15 24.23 -2.43
CA VAL A 442 -6.82 23.10 -1.56
C VAL A 442 -8.08 22.33 -1.22
N HIS A 443 -8.01 21.02 -1.35
CA HIS A 443 -9.15 20.13 -1.10
C HIS A 443 -8.88 19.18 0.07
N GLY A 444 -9.95 18.84 0.78
CA GLY A 444 -9.87 17.91 1.90
C GLY A 444 -11.17 17.18 2.19
N LEU A 445 -11.08 16.29 3.16
CA LEU A 445 -12.18 15.53 3.74
C LEU A 445 -12.34 15.91 5.21
N LEU A 446 -13.58 16.02 5.67
CA LEU A 446 -13.92 16.28 7.05
C LEU A 446 -14.82 15.16 7.56
N VAL A 447 -14.42 14.51 8.66
CA VAL A 447 -15.22 13.47 9.32
C VAL A 447 -15.75 14.04 10.64
N LYS A 448 -17.08 14.11 10.78
CA LYS A 448 -17.76 14.55 11.99
C LYS A 448 -17.96 13.39 12.97
N PRO A 449 -18.01 13.65 14.29
CA PRO A 449 -18.41 12.65 15.26
C PRO A 449 -19.73 11.97 14.87
N PRO A 450 -19.90 10.64 15.11
CA PRO A 450 -21.17 9.95 14.81
C PRO A 450 -22.39 10.54 15.52
N ASP A 451 -22.20 11.16 16.70
CA ASP A 451 -23.22 11.84 17.49
C ASP A 451 -23.13 13.37 17.36
N TYR A 452 -22.71 13.86 16.19
CA TYR A 452 -22.58 15.29 15.93
C TYR A 452 -23.90 16.03 16.14
N VAL A 453 -23.83 17.10 16.92
CA VAL A 453 -24.96 18.01 17.18
C VAL A 453 -24.66 19.37 16.54
N ALA A 454 -25.55 19.83 15.68
CA ALA A 454 -25.40 21.13 15.02
C ALA A 454 -25.36 22.28 16.05
N GLY A 455 -24.40 23.19 15.86
CA GLY A 455 -24.18 24.31 16.78
C GLY A 455 -23.24 24.00 17.95
N GLN A 456 -22.93 22.75 18.20
CA GLN A 456 -21.88 22.36 19.15
C GLN A 456 -20.51 22.42 18.48
N LYS A 457 -19.50 22.90 19.20
CA LYS A 457 -18.09 22.89 18.76
C LYS A 457 -17.35 21.69 19.35
N TYR A 458 -16.48 21.10 18.52
CA TYR A 458 -15.73 19.91 18.87
C TYR A 458 -14.22 20.15 18.77
N PRO A 459 -13.39 19.45 19.55
CA PRO A 459 -11.94 19.45 19.32
C PRO A 459 -11.66 18.85 17.92
N MET A 460 -10.62 19.37 17.25
CA MET A 460 -10.26 18.97 15.89
C MET A 460 -8.91 18.25 15.85
N LEU A 461 -8.79 17.26 14.98
CA LEU A 461 -7.52 16.65 14.60
C LEU A 461 -7.27 16.86 13.10
N LEU A 462 -6.19 17.56 12.78
CA LEU A 462 -5.59 17.56 11.45
C LEU A 462 -4.75 16.30 11.29
N ARG A 463 -5.20 15.38 10.41
CA ARG A 463 -4.46 14.16 10.09
C ARG A 463 -3.82 14.29 8.72
N ILE A 464 -2.50 14.24 8.68
CA ILE A 464 -1.68 14.52 7.49
C ILE A 464 -1.20 13.19 6.93
N HIS A 465 -1.55 12.91 5.65
CA HIS A 465 -1.10 11.69 4.98
C HIS A 465 0.40 11.72 4.66
N GLY A 466 0.99 10.52 4.50
CA GLY A 466 2.36 10.33 4.03
C GLY A 466 2.48 10.36 2.51
N GLY A 467 3.65 10.09 2.00
CA GLY A 467 3.96 10.09 0.59
C GLY A 467 5.20 10.91 0.28
N PRO A 468 5.13 12.15 -0.24
CA PRO A 468 3.96 13.05 -0.38
C PRO A 468 2.99 12.69 -1.50
N ASN A 469 3.44 11.95 -2.53
CA ASN A 469 2.65 11.57 -3.70
C ASN A 469 1.63 10.46 -3.37
N GLY A 470 0.63 10.82 -2.58
CA GLY A 470 -0.53 10.04 -2.19
C GLY A 470 -1.74 10.98 -2.07
N GLN A 471 -2.90 10.46 -1.72
CA GLN A 471 -4.06 11.28 -1.43
C GLN A 471 -4.95 10.66 -0.36
N ASP A 472 -5.57 11.50 0.46
CA ASP A 472 -6.76 11.14 1.22
C ASP A 472 -7.95 11.08 0.27
N GLN A 473 -8.72 10.01 0.34
CA GLN A 473 -9.79 9.74 -0.61
C GLN A 473 -11.02 9.14 0.07
N HIS A 474 -12.13 9.07 -0.67
CA HIS A 474 -13.38 8.45 -0.23
C HIS A 474 -13.22 6.94 -0.08
N SER A 475 -12.59 6.55 1.03
CA SER A 475 -12.38 5.17 1.44
C SER A 475 -12.51 5.04 2.95
N PHE A 476 -12.90 3.87 3.43
CA PHE A 476 -12.96 3.59 4.85
C PHE A 476 -11.58 3.76 5.49
N SER A 477 -11.53 4.60 6.52
CA SER A 477 -10.33 4.79 7.33
C SER A 477 -10.66 4.50 8.79
N PHE A 478 -10.13 3.40 9.30
CA PHE A 478 -10.30 3.05 10.73
C PHE A 478 -9.82 4.18 11.64
N GLU A 479 -8.68 4.78 11.35
CA GLU A 479 -8.09 5.85 12.17
C GLU A 479 -9.00 7.09 12.21
N ARG A 480 -9.48 7.57 11.05
CA ARG A 480 -10.37 8.73 11.01
C ARG A 480 -11.68 8.47 11.74
N GLN A 481 -12.26 7.29 11.54
CA GLN A 481 -13.50 6.89 12.20
C GLN A 481 -13.32 6.65 13.71
N LEU A 482 -12.17 6.12 14.14
CA LEU A 482 -11.85 5.95 15.56
C LEU A 482 -11.74 7.30 16.28
N PHE A 483 -11.07 8.28 15.69
CA PHE A 483 -11.00 9.62 16.27
C PHE A 483 -12.37 10.29 16.28
N ALA A 484 -13.15 10.18 15.22
CA ALA A 484 -14.51 10.70 15.16
C ALA A 484 -15.41 10.06 16.24
N ALA A 485 -15.34 8.73 16.44
CA ALA A 485 -16.05 8.02 17.49
C ALA A 485 -15.62 8.44 18.91
N ASN A 486 -14.41 9.00 19.06
CA ASN A 486 -13.93 9.59 20.30
C ASN A 486 -14.24 11.09 20.42
N GLY A 487 -15.14 11.64 19.58
CA GLY A 487 -15.67 13.00 19.68
C GLY A 487 -14.76 14.08 19.09
N TYR A 488 -13.90 13.74 18.14
CA TYR A 488 -13.10 14.71 17.38
C TYR A 488 -13.72 14.96 16.01
N VAL A 489 -13.69 16.20 15.54
CA VAL A 489 -13.77 16.50 14.11
C VAL A 489 -12.39 16.16 13.52
N VAL A 490 -12.35 15.35 12.48
CA VAL A 490 -11.10 14.94 11.83
C VAL A 490 -11.04 15.54 10.44
N ILE A 491 -9.97 16.26 10.12
CA ILE A 491 -9.72 16.75 8.76
C ILE A 491 -8.51 16.07 8.15
N ALA A 492 -8.64 15.71 6.88
CA ALA A 492 -7.60 15.13 6.04
C ALA A 492 -7.47 15.99 4.79
N VAL A 493 -6.26 16.43 4.46
CA VAL A 493 -6.03 17.50 3.47
C VAL A 493 -5.07 17.01 2.41
N ASN A 494 -5.48 17.10 1.15
CA ASN A 494 -4.60 16.88 0.00
C ASN A 494 -3.83 18.17 -0.31
N TYR A 495 -2.73 18.37 0.40
CA TYR A 495 -1.80 19.50 0.26
C TYR A 495 -1.01 19.41 -1.05
N ARG A 496 -0.38 20.50 -1.51
CA ARG A 496 0.57 20.45 -2.64
C ARG A 496 1.62 19.37 -2.41
N GLY A 497 1.90 18.57 -3.45
CA GLY A 497 2.65 17.31 -3.35
C GLY A 497 1.76 16.07 -3.46
N SER A 498 0.46 16.18 -3.09
CA SER A 498 -0.48 15.06 -3.21
C SER A 498 -0.78 14.70 -4.66
N SER A 499 -1.12 13.43 -4.88
CA SER A 499 -1.60 12.92 -6.17
C SER A 499 -3.03 13.39 -6.49
N GLY A 500 -3.55 13.05 -7.67
CA GLY A 500 -4.93 13.31 -8.06
C GLY A 500 -5.24 14.74 -8.51
N ARG A 501 -4.32 15.69 -8.39
CA ARG A 501 -4.51 17.11 -8.73
C ARG A 501 -3.63 17.57 -9.91
N GLY A 502 -3.00 16.65 -10.62
CA GLY A 502 -2.14 16.89 -11.76
C GLY A 502 -0.69 17.22 -11.42
N GLU A 503 0.15 17.23 -12.46
CA GLU A 503 1.60 17.29 -12.31
C GLU A 503 2.10 18.56 -11.60
N LYS A 504 1.55 19.74 -11.97
CA LYS A 504 1.94 21.02 -11.36
C LYS A 504 1.68 21.05 -9.86
N TYR A 505 0.58 20.42 -9.41
CA TYR A 505 0.22 20.34 -7.99
C TYR A 505 1.14 19.35 -7.26
N GLY A 506 1.36 18.18 -7.84
CA GLY A 506 2.21 17.14 -7.28
C GLY A 506 3.68 17.56 -7.16
N THR A 507 4.23 18.26 -8.16
CA THR A 507 5.65 18.67 -8.20
C THR A 507 5.93 20.01 -7.49
N ALA A 508 4.89 20.69 -7.00
CA ALA A 508 5.03 22.06 -6.46
C ALA A 508 6.01 22.17 -5.28
N ILE A 509 6.23 21.10 -4.56
CA ILE A 509 7.04 21.05 -3.32
C ILE A 509 8.46 20.49 -3.53
N ALA A 510 8.84 20.15 -4.76
CA ALA A 510 10.16 19.60 -5.04
C ALA A 510 11.27 20.56 -4.52
N GLY A 511 12.16 20.06 -3.64
CA GLY A 511 13.19 20.83 -2.96
C GLY A 511 12.68 21.94 -2.03
N ASP A 512 11.41 21.87 -1.59
CA ASP A 512 10.78 22.92 -0.77
C ASP A 512 9.92 22.36 0.37
N TRP A 513 10.28 21.23 0.91
CA TRP A 513 9.53 20.47 1.91
C TRP A 513 9.17 21.29 3.15
N GLY A 514 7.92 21.13 3.63
CA GLY A 514 7.42 21.78 4.83
C GLY A 514 7.19 23.28 4.70
N ASN A 515 7.13 23.84 3.50
CA ASN A 515 6.85 25.25 3.26
C ASN A 515 5.46 25.46 2.63
N LYS A 516 5.29 25.09 1.37
CA LYS A 516 4.00 25.29 0.67
C LYS A 516 2.88 24.42 1.25
N GLU A 517 3.21 23.23 1.69
CA GLU A 517 2.27 22.31 2.33
C GLU A 517 1.71 22.91 3.63
N VAL A 518 2.55 23.56 4.43
CA VAL A 518 2.09 24.27 5.65
C VAL A 518 1.09 25.36 5.30
N VAL A 519 1.33 26.12 4.23
CA VAL A 519 0.39 27.17 3.76
C VAL A 519 -0.98 26.57 3.38
N ASP A 520 -0.97 25.38 2.77
CA ASP A 520 -2.20 24.67 2.39
C ASP A 520 -2.93 24.13 3.63
N LEU A 521 -2.18 23.54 4.55
CA LEU A 521 -2.71 22.96 5.80
C LEU A 521 -3.29 24.06 6.72
N GLU A 522 -2.61 25.21 6.86
CA GLU A 522 -3.12 26.39 7.59
C GLU A 522 -4.45 26.86 7.00
N ALA A 523 -4.54 26.98 5.67
CA ALA A 523 -5.76 27.42 4.99
C ALA A 523 -6.92 26.44 5.22
N ALA A 524 -6.67 25.14 5.22
CA ALA A 524 -7.66 24.12 5.52
C ALA A 524 -8.15 24.21 6.98
N VAL A 525 -7.26 24.42 7.94
CA VAL A 525 -7.60 24.65 9.36
C VAL A 525 -8.47 25.90 9.50
N ASP A 526 -8.06 27.03 8.88
CA ASP A 526 -8.80 28.28 8.94
C ASP A 526 -10.20 28.15 8.33
N HIS A 527 -10.32 27.44 7.21
CA HIS A 527 -11.61 27.18 6.58
C HIS A 527 -12.54 26.41 7.52
N VAL A 528 -12.07 25.31 8.11
CA VAL A 528 -12.91 24.47 8.98
C VAL A 528 -13.27 25.19 10.29
N LEU A 529 -12.38 26.02 10.82
CA LEU A 529 -12.70 26.93 11.93
C LEU A 529 -13.83 27.90 11.57
N SER A 530 -13.82 28.45 10.35
CA SER A 530 -14.86 29.36 9.85
C SER A 530 -16.22 28.69 9.71
N MET A 531 -16.29 27.37 9.54
CA MET A 531 -17.55 26.61 9.52
C MET A 531 -18.26 26.57 10.89
N GLY A 532 -17.58 26.95 11.97
CA GLY A 532 -18.16 27.03 13.32
C GLY A 532 -18.37 25.67 14.02
N VAL A 533 -17.84 24.58 13.45
CA VAL A 533 -17.98 23.21 13.97
C VAL A 533 -16.83 22.81 14.91
N VAL A 534 -15.73 23.58 14.93
CA VAL A 534 -14.51 23.32 15.68
C VAL A 534 -14.31 24.33 16.81
N ASP A 535 -13.81 23.83 17.92
CA ASP A 535 -13.33 24.67 19.01
C ASP A 535 -11.88 25.11 18.73
N PRO A 536 -11.62 26.43 18.55
CA PRO A 536 -10.30 26.93 18.19
C PRO A 536 -9.22 26.71 19.28
N ASP A 537 -9.61 26.48 20.52
CA ASP A 537 -8.69 26.27 21.63
C ASP A 537 -8.28 24.80 21.79
N HIS A 538 -8.87 23.88 20.99
CA HIS A 538 -8.67 22.42 21.10
C HIS A 538 -8.27 21.81 19.75
N LEU A 539 -7.15 22.30 19.17
CA LEU A 539 -6.60 21.81 17.89
C LEU A 539 -5.46 20.84 18.12
N GLY A 540 -5.53 19.65 17.50
CA GLY A 540 -4.47 18.67 17.44
C GLY A 540 -3.99 18.44 16.01
N VAL A 541 -2.74 18.03 15.85
CA VAL A 541 -2.14 17.70 14.55
C VAL A 541 -1.38 16.39 14.64
N GLY A 542 -1.28 15.67 13.54
CA GLY A 542 -0.41 14.49 13.48
C GLY A 542 -0.46 13.80 12.14
N GLY A 543 0.57 12.98 11.89
CA GLY A 543 0.71 12.21 10.67
C GLY A 543 1.80 11.15 10.80
N TRP A 544 2.00 10.40 9.74
CA TRP A 544 3.01 9.36 9.63
C TRP A 544 3.85 9.58 8.37
N SER A 545 5.15 9.24 8.42
CA SER A 545 6.05 9.39 7.27
C SER A 545 6.18 10.86 6.85
N TYR A 546 5.93 11.21 5.62
CA TYR A 546 5.87 12.62 5.19
C TYR A 546 4.86 13.43 6.00
N GLY A 547 3.74 12.80 6.46
CA GLY A 547 2.81 13.41 7.40
C GLY A 547 3.42 13.71 8.77
N GLY A 548 4.40 12.92 9.22
CA GLY A 548 5.22 13.21 10.41
C GLY A 548 6.16 14.39 10.17
N ILE A 549 6.82 14.46 9.00
CA ILE A 549 7.65 15.60 8.57
C ILE A 549 6.82 16.89 8.59
N LEU A 550 5.62 16.85 8.04
CA LEU A 550 4.72 18.00 8.02
C LEU A 550 4.12 18.33 9.39
N THR A 551 3.95 17.34 10.26
CA THR A 551 3.57 17.59 11.66
C THR A 551 4.62 18.43 12.36
N ASP A 552 5.91 18.07 12.21
CA ASP A 552 7.02 18.84 12.77
C ASP A 552 7.08 20.25 12.18
N ALA A 553 6.84 20.40 10.87
CA ALA A 553 6.79 21.70 10.21
C ALA A 553 5.61 22.57 10.69
N MET A 554 4.44 21.95 10.90
CA MET A 554 3.26 22.65 11.38
C MET A 554 3.45 23.20 12.78
N ILE A 555 3.93 22.38 13.74
CA ILE A 555 4.10 22.85 15.14
C ILE A 555 5.22 23.87 15.31
N ALA A 556 6.17 23.93 14.37
CA ALA A 556 7.21 24.96 14.37
C ALA A 556 6.72 26.30 13.80
N LYS A 557 5.66 26.33 13.00
CA LYS A 557 5.15 27.52 12.31
C LYS A 557 3.78 27.98 12.85
N ASP A 558 2.93 27.08 13.28
CA ASP A 558 1.58 27.36 13.77
C ASP A 558 1.43 26.93 15.24
N HIS A 559 1.35 27.91 16.13
CA HIS A 559 1.29 27.71 17.59
C HIS A 559 -0.12 27.49 18.14
N ARG A 560 -1.15 27.37 17.27
CA ARG A 560 -2.53 27.11 17.70
C ARG A 560 -2.73 25.67 18.19
N PHE A 561 -1.90 24.74 17.74
CA PHE A 561 -2.00 23.34 18.12
C PHE A 561 -1.61 23.10 19.59
N LYS A 562 -2.44 22.34 20.32
CA LYS A 562 -2.26 21.99 21.74
C LYS A 562 -1.72 20.58 21.94
N ALA A 563 -1.73 19.76 20.91
CA ALA A 563 -1.17 18.40 20.92
C ALA A 563 -0.69 17.99 19.53
N ALA A 564 0.42 17.26 19.45
CA ALA A 564 0.93 16.71 18.22
C ALA A 564 1.33 15.24 18.34
N THR A 565 1.18 14.46 17.25
CA THR A 565 1.72 13.11 17.14
C THR A 565 2.51 12.97 15.84
N SER A 566 3.84 12.99 15.92
CA SER A 566 4.76 12.86 14.79
C SER A 566 5.27 11.42 14.70
N GLY A 567 4.78 10.67 13.73
CA GLY A 567 5.16 9.28 13.51
C GLY A 567 6.14 9.15 12.33
N ALA A 568 7.25 8.44 12.52
CA ALA A 568 8.25 8.19 11.48
C ALA A 568 8.56 9.46 10.66
N GLY A 569 8.79 10.60 11.35
CA GLY A 569 9.08 11.91 10.77
C GLY A 569 10.53 12.30 10.89
N THR A 570 10.92 13.38 10.20
CA THR A 570 12.20 14.05 10.38
C THR A 570 12.04 15.55 10.20
N ALA A 571 12.72 16.30 11.03
CA ALA A 571 12.79 17.76 10.94
C ALA A 571 14.15 18.26 10.47
N PHE A 572 15.10 17.35 10.22
CA PHE A 572 16.47 17.66 9.81
C PHE A 572 16.97 16.70 8.71
N PRO A 573 16.43 16.82 7.47
CA PRO A 573 16.67 15.87 6.37
C PRO A 573 18.13 15.61 6.04
N ILE A 574 19.01 16.57 6.19
CA ILE A 574 20.45 16.35 5.95
C ILE A 574 21.06 15.27 6.85
N ALA A 575 20.52 15.05 8.06
CA ALA A 575 20.98 13.99 8.94
C ALA A 575 20.57 12.59 8.45
N LEU A 576 19.62 12.51 7.51
CA LEU A 576 19.20 11.25 6.88
C LEU A 576 20.01 10.90 5.64
N TYR A 577 20.84 11.82 5.13
CA TYR A 577 21.67 11.58 3.95
C TYR A 577 22.57 10.34 4.14
N GLY A 578 22.30 9.28 3.37
CA GLY A 578 23.00 8.00 3.47
C GLY A 578 22.61 7.15 4.70
N VAL A 579 21.61 7.55 5.48
CA VAL A 579 21.09 6.76 6.63
C VAL A 579 19.82 6.01 6.25
N ASP A 580 19.05 6.54 5.30
CA ASP A 580 17.81 5.96 4.77
C ASP A 580 17.99 5.37 3.35
N GLN A 581 16.88 5.03 2.71
CA GLN A 581 16.82 4.46 1.36
C GLN A 581 16.77 5.50 0.23
N TYR A 582 16.71 6.82 0.51
CA TYR A 582 16.39 7.87 -0.47
C TYR A 582 17.60 8.58 -1.07
N ILE A 583 18.79 7.98 -1.05
CA ILE A 583 20.02 8.61 -1.53
C ILE A 583 19.91 9.12 -2.98
N MET A 584 19.20 8.42 -3.86
CA MET A 584 18.98 8.85 -5.25
C MET A 584 18.11 10.10 -5.30
N GLN A 585 16.98 10.10 -4.60
CA GLN A 585 16.09 11.27 -4.50
C GLN A 585 16.82 12.49 -3.96
N TYR A 586 17.59 12.34 -2.88
CA TYR A 586 18.36 13.46 -2.34
C TYR A 586 19.31 14.07 -3.35
N ASN A 587 20.03 13.25 -4.10
CA ASN A 587 21.00 13.73 -5.09
C ASN A 587 20.35 14.37 -6.30
N GLU A 588 19.20 13.87 -6.76
CA GLU A 588 18.51 14.37 -7.93
C GLU A 588 17.63 15.59 -7.62
N GLU A 589 16.94 15.59 -6.47
CA GLU A 589 15.98 16.63 -6.09
C GLU A 589 16.65 17.84 -5.42
N ILE A 590 17.49 17.60 -4.41
CA ILE A 590 18.09 18.64 -3.58
C ILE A 590 19.52 18.93 -4.03
N GLY A 591 20.26 17.89 -4.38
CA GLY A 591 21.67 17.90 -4.71
C GLY A 591 22.56 17.51 -3.52
N PRO A 592 23.70 16.83 -3.77
CA PRO A 592 24.60 16.44 -2.70
C PRO A 592 25.25 17.67 -2.04
N PRO A 593 25.36 17.71 -0.70
CA PRO A 593 25.80 18.91 0.07
C PRO A 593 27.14 19.48 -0.38
N TRP A 594 28.10 18.64 -0.80
CA TRP A 594 29.42 19.09 -1.29
C TRP A 594 29.39 19.70 -2.69
N LYS A 595 28.26 19.62 -3.43
CA LYS A 595 28.10 20.29 -4.74
C LYS A 595 27.24 21.54 -4.62
N VAL A 596 26.10 21.48 -3.89
CA VAL A 596 25.13 22.58 -3.83
C VAL A 596 25.30 23.46 -2.57
N GLY A 597 26.14 23.05 -1.63
CA GLY A 597 26.25 23.69 -0.32
C GLY A 597 25.12 23.27 0.63
N LEU A 598 25.03 23.92 1.78
CA LEU A 598 24.06 23.61 2.83
C LEU A 598 22.73 24.36 2.69
N ASP A 599 22.67 25.47 1.97
CA ASP A 599 21.48 26.34 1.92
C ASP A 599 20.19 25.59 1.52
N PRO A 600 20.16 24.74 0.47
CA PRO A 600 18.96 23.98 0.14
C PRO A 600 18.52 23.04 1.27
N TRP A 601 19.47 22.43 1.97
CA TRP A 601 19.23 21.52 3.10
C TRP A 601 18.73 22.26 4.34
N ILE A 602 19.30 23.43 4.64
CA ILE A 602 18.86 24.30 5.74
C ILE A 602 17.43 24.76 5.52
N LYS A 603 17.07 25.10 4.29
CA LYS A 603 15.72 25.53 3.91
C LYS A 603 14.64 24.52 4.31
N ILE A 604 14.89 23.22 4.09
CA ILE A 604 13.95 22.13 4.41
C ILE A 604 14.13 21.58 5.84
N SER A 605 15.09 22.12 6.61
CA SER A 605 15.37 21.77 8.01
C SER A 605 14.80 22.78 9.00
N TYR A 606 13.89 23.64 8.56
CA TYR A 606 13.31 24.69 9.38
C TYR A 606 12.82 24.24 10.75
N PRO A 607 12.07 23.11 10.88
CA PRO A 607 11.49 22.73 12.17
C PRO A 607 12.54 22.44 13.25
N PHE A 608 13.63 21.76 12.89
CA PHE A 608 14.70 21.45 13.83
C PHE A 608 15.50 22.70 14.23
N LEU A 609 15.81 23.57 13.25
CA LEU A 609 16.58 24.78 13.47
C LEU A 609 15.80 25.87 14.25
N HIS A 610 14.49 25.73 14.32
CA HIS A 610 13.59 26.61 15.06
C HIS A 610 12.79 25.86 16.14
N ALA A 611 13.35 24.78 16.68
CA ALA A 611 12.71 23.99 17.74
C ALA A 611 12.37 24.81 19.00
N ASP A 612 13.11 25.89 19.27
CA ASP A 612 12.87 26.86 20.35
C ASP A 612 11.50 27.58 20.23
N GLN A 613 10.91 27.63 19.04
CA GLN A 613 9.58 28.19 18.81
C GLN A 613 8.46 27.19 19.14
N ILE A 614 8.75 25.88 19.18
CA ILE A 614 7.76 24.84 19.43
C ILE A 614 7.35 24.84 20.90
N LYS A 615 6.03 24.97 21.14
CA LYS A 615 5.43 24.87 22.48
C LYS A 615 4.44 23.71 22.59
N THR A 616 4.13 23.06 21.47
CA THR A 616 3.13 22.00 21.37
C THR A 616 3.63 20.71 22.02
N PRO A 617 2.94 20.15 23.02
CA PRO A 617 3.22 18.81 23.52
C PRO A 617 3.22 17.79 22.39
N THR A 618 4.32 17.05 22.19
CA THR A 618 4.51 16.19 21.02
C THR A 618 4.89 14.77 21.39
N LEU A 619 4.16 13.80 20.81
CA LEU A 619 4.45 12.37 20.88
C LEU A 619 5.16 11.94 19.60
N PHE A 620 6.40 11.45 19.72
CA PHE A 620 7.17 10.87 18.62
C PHE A 620 7.08 9.35 18.64
N LEU A 621 6.98 8.71 17.45
CA LEU A 621 6.88 7.27 17.32
C LEU A 621 7.64 6.79 16.07
N GLY A 622 8.26 5.60 16.14
CA GLY A 622 8.91 5.01 14.97
C GLY A 622 9.28 3.55 15.15
N GLY A 623 9.51 2.85 14.06
CA GLY A 623 10.06 1.50 14.04
C GLY A 623 11.57 1.51 14.29
N GLU A 624 12.06 0.56 15.10
CA GLU A 624 13.49 0.43 15.39
C GLU A 624 14.32 0.18 14.12
N LYS A 625 13.74 -0.55 13.15
CA LYS A 625 14.40 -0.96 11.88
C LYS A 625 13.88 -0.18 10.67
N ASP A 626 13.32 0.99 10.88
CA ASP A 626 12.84 1.85 9.80
C ASP A 626 14.02 2.38 8.98
N PHE A 627 14.14 1.91 7.72
CA PHE A 627 15.11 2.41 6.74
C PHE A 627 14.45 3.33 5.71
N ASN A 628 13.15 3.55 5.79
CA ASN A 628 12.43 4.53 4.98
C ASN A 628 12.59 5.93 5.60
N VAL A 629 12.10 6.13 6.84
CA VAL A 629 12.35 7.35 7.62
C VAL A 629 12.91 6.92 8.98
N PRO A 630 14.23 6.81 9.08
CA PRO A 630 14.91 6.29 10.25
C PRO A 630 14.56 7.01 11.55
N LEU A 631 14.49 6.24 12.62
CA LEU A 631 14.12 6.70 13.97
C LEU A 631 14.94 7.92 14.44
N VAL A 632 16.16 8.09 13.94
CA VAL A 632 17.05 9.22 14.29
C VAL A 632 16.37 10.59 14.10
N GLY A 633 15.49 10.75 13.14
CA GLY A 633 14.73 12.00 12.96
C GLY A 633 13.82 12.31 14.16
N GLY A 634 13.08 11.30 14.62
CA GLY A 634 12.25 11.39 15.84
C GLY A 634 13.06 11.58 17.10
N GLU A 635 14.22 10.90 17.24
CA GLU A 635 15.14 11.04 18.35
C GLU A 635 15.70 12.46 18.49
N GLN A 636 16.08 13.08 17.36
CA GLN A 636 16.59 14.46 17.34
C GLN A 636 15.54 15.45 17.82
N MET A 637 14.31 15.36 17.31
CA MET A 637 13.22 16.25 17.71
C MET A 637 12.80 16.01 19.17
N TYR A 638 12.70 14.75 19.59
CA TYR A 638 12.46 14.41 21.00
C TYR A 638 13.50 15.07 21.91
N GLN A 639 14.79 14.91 21.62
CA GLN A 639 15.85 15.46 22.44
C GLN A 639 15.85 17.00 22.43
N ALA A 640 15.56 17.63 21.27
CA ALA A 640 15.45 19.08 21.18
C ALA A 640 14.32 19.61 22.08
N LEU A 641 13.12 19.04 21.98
CA LEU A 641 11.97 19.46 22.78
C LEU A 641 12.16 19.17 24.28
N ARG A 642 12.82 18.07 24.63
CA ARG A 642 13.19 17.78 26.04
C ARG A 642 14.14 18.82 26.60
N SER A 643 15.11 19.28 25.82
CA SER A 643 16.06 20.32 26.22
C SER A 643 15.41 21.70 26.39
N LEU A 644 14.21 21.88 25.82
CA LEU A 644 13.39 23.10 25.88
C LEU A 644 12.23 23.00 26.88
N ASP A 645 12.20 21.95 27.73
CA ASP A 645 11.14 21.65 28.69
C ASP A 645 9.72 21.53 28.05
N VAL A 646 9.62 21.24 26.76
CA VAL A 646 8.36 20.96 26.10
C VAL A 646 7.92 19.53 26.42
N PRO A 647 6.68 19.30 26.89
CA PRO A 647 6.19 17.95 27.17
C PRO A 647 6.28 17.04 25.94
N THR A 648 7.07 15.96 26.03
CA THR A 648 7.27 15.06 24.89
C THR A 648 7.59 13.64 25.35
N GLN A 649 7.26 12.66 24.50
CA GLN A 649 7.62 11.25 24.63
C GLN A 649 8.11 10.72 23.30
N LEU A 650 8.98 9.70 23.35
CA LEU A 650 9.42 8.94 22.18
C LEU A 650 9.05 7.46 22.39
N ILE A 651 8.34 6.88 21.43
CA ILE A 651 7.94 5.48 21.44
C ILE A 651 8.69 4.75 20.31
N ILE A 652 9.45 3.74 20.68
CA ILE A 652 10.22 2.90 19.76
C ILE A 652 9.53 1.54 19.70
N TYR A 653 9.17 1.08 18.48
CA TYR A 653 8.58 -0.24 18.26
C TYR A 653 9.68 -1.24 17.86
N PRO A 654 10.11 -2.14 18.79
CA PRO A 654 11.20 -3.07 18.53
C PRO A 654 10.96 -3.98 17.34
N GLY A 655 11.97 -4.10 16.47
CA GLY A 655 11.94 -4.96 15.30
C GLY A 655 11.00 -4.53 14.19
N GLN A 656 10.29 -3.38 14.33
CA GLN A 656 9.39 -2.86 13.29
C GLN A 656 10.13 -1.98 12.30
N ASN A 657 9.70 -2.05 11.05
CA ASN A 657 10.14 -1.21 9.94
C ASN A 657 9.25 0.06 9.86
N HIS A 658 9.24 0.75 8.72
CA HIS A 658 8.40 1.93 8.49
C HIS A 658 6.91 1.66 8.69
N GLY A 659 6.42 0.52 8.22
CA GLY A 659 5.10 0.01 8.53
C GLY A 659 5.10 -0.73 9.87
N ILE A 660 4.31 -0.27 10.84
CA ILE A 660 4.07 -1.04 12.06
C ILE A 660 3.08 -2.14 11.72
N THR A 661 3.56 -3.39 11.62
CA THR A 661 2.77 -4.53 11.14
C THR A 661 2.28 -5.45 12.23
N ARG A 662 2.94 -5.45 13.41
CA ARG A 662 2.53 -6.29 14.54
C ARG A 662 1.22 -5.79 15.16
N PRO A 663 0.17 -6.62 15.27
CA PRO A 663 -1.15 -6.20 15.75
C PRO A 663 -1.13 -5.52 17.12
N SER A 664 -0.41 -6.09 18.10
CA SER A 664 -0.30 -5.49 19.42
C SER A 664 0.32 -4.08 19.40
N TYR A 665 1.30 -3.84 18.52
CA TYR A 665 1.91 -2.52 18.34
C TYR A 665 1.00 -1.53 17.59
N GLN A 666 0.18 -2.02 16.67
CA GLN A 666 -0.83 -1.19 16.02
C GLN A 666 -1.87 -0.70 17.04
N THR A 667 -2.33 -1.59 17.91
CA THR A 667 -3.22 -1.25 19.04
C THR A 667 -2.56 -0.24 19.97
N ASP A 668 -1.33 -0.52 20.41
CA ASP A 668 -0.55 0.37 21.31
C ASP A 668 -0.43 1.78 20.70
N ARG A 669 -0.09 1.89 19.42
CA ARG A 669 0.01 3.17 18.71
C ARG A 669 -1.30 3.97 18.77
N MET A 670 -2.43 3.34 18.42
CA MET A 670 -3.73 4.02 18.44
C MET A 670 -4.15 4.40 19.87
N GLN A 671 -3.90 3.54 20.84
CA GLN A 671 -4.20 3.83 22.25
C GLN A 671 -3.40 5.02 22.76
N ARG A 672 -2.10 5.11 22.40
CA ARG A 672 -1.25 6.26 22.75
C ARG A 672 -1.71 7.55 22.09
N TYR A 673 -2.11 7.49 20.81
CA TYR A 673 -2.70 8.64 20.12
C TYR A 673 -3.94 9.15 20.84
N LEU A 674 -4.89 8.26 21.16
CA LEU A 674 -6.10 8.61 21.89
C LEU A 674 -5.81 9.21 23.28
N ALA A 675 -4.87 8.63 24.01
CA ALA A 675 -4.50 9.12 25.34
C ALA A 675 -3.80 10.48 25.26
N TRP A 676 -2.89 10.69 24.29
CA TRP A 676 -2.18 11.94 24.10
C TRP A 676 -3.13 13.09 23.76
N TYR A 677 -4.00 12.88 22.79
CA TYR A 677 -5.00 13.88 22.43
C TYR A 677 -6.04 14.12 23.53
N ALA A 678 -6.49 13.08 24.23
CA ALA A 678 -7.40 13.25 25.36
C ALA A 678 -6.79 14.13 26.45
N LYS A 679 -5.53 13.88 26.82
CA LYS A 679 -4.81 14.63 27.84
C LYS A 679 -4.68 16.12 27.49
N TYR A 680 -4.17 16.41 26.29
CA TYR A 680 -3.79 17.79 25.94
C TYR A 680 -4.88 18.59 25.25
N LEU A 681 -5.91 17.93 24.68
CA LEU A 681 -7.06 18.63 24.06
C LEU A 681 -8.32 18.66 24.93
N LYS A 682 -8.47 17.67 25.84
CA LYS A 682 -9.71 17.57 26.65
C LYS A 682 -9.45 17.64 28.15
N GLY A 683 -8.19 17.61 28.57
CA GLY A 683 -7.83 17.50 29.99
C GLY A 683 -8.23 16.16 30.63
N GLU A 684 -8.42 15.12 29.80
CA GLU A 684 -8.83 13.78 30.25
C GLU A 684 -7.61 12.84 30.34
N GLU A 685 -7.52 12.05 31.41
CA GLU A 685 -6.56 10.97 31.48
C GLU A 685 -7.20 9.68 30.97
N LYS A 686 -6.63 9.12 29.89
CA LYS A 686 -6.99 7.78 29.38
C LYS A 686 -5.87 6.79 29.70
N PRO A 687 -6.21 5.50 29.91
CA PRO A 687 -5.20 4.47 30.12
C PRO A 687 -4.23 4.42 28.92
N VAL A 688 -2.94 4.36 29.20
CA VAL A 688 -1.90 4.02 28.23
C VAL A 688 -1.42 2.60 28.50
N PRO A 689 -0.99 1.86 27.49
CA PRO A 689 -0.39 0.55 27.68
C PRO A 689 0.79 0.67 28.67
N PRO A 690 1.01 -0.33 29.54
CA PRO A 690 2.18 -0.34 30.40
C PRO A 690 3.44 -0.29 29.53
N THR A 691 4.32 0.66 29.79
CA THR A 691 5.65 0.68 29.20
C THR A 691 6.39 -0.56 29.65
N ALA A 692 7.04 -1.29 28.73
CA ALA A 692 8.03 -2.26 29.14
C ALA A 692 9.08 -1.50 29.96
N THR A 693 9.06 -1.69 31.28
CA THR A 693 10.19 -1.28 32.12
C THR A 693 11.39 -2.02 31.55
N ALA A 694 12.41 -1.28 31.12
CA ALA A 694 13.68 -1.87 30.74
C ALA A 694 14.06 -2.86 31.84
N ALA A 695 13.97 -4.15 31.52
CA ALA A 695 14.45 -5.15 32.44
C ALA A 695 15.91 -4.82 32.67
N ALA A 696 16.26 -4.46 33.89
CA ALA A 696 17.63 -4.29 34.27
C ALA A 696 18.35 -5.58 33.91
N LYS A 697 19.24 -5.52 32.90
CA LYS A 697 20.14 -6.60 32.51
C LYS A 697 21.25 -6.68 33.54
#